data_eb5dffe8f0c91d94c292a71501267285
#
_entry.id   eb5dffe8f0c91d94c292a71501267285
#
_cell.length_a   1.000
_cell.length_b   1.000
_cell.length_c   1.000
_cell.angle_alpha   90.00
_cell.angle_beta   90.00
_cell.angle_gamma   90.00
#
_symmetry.space_group_name_H-M   'P 1'
#
loop_
_entity.id
_entity.type
_entity.pdbx_description
1 polymer ?
#
loop_
_entity_poly.entity_id
_entity_poly.type
_entity_poly.pdbx_seq_one_letter_code
_entity_poly.pdbx_strand_id
1 'polypeptide(L)'
;MALAISDDHKELAAVAAAHLMRQNARTVARDTLDAAANTSALWASTAELGWLGLHVPEEFGGSGFGLPELTVVLEALGHELAPVPFLPTVTAAAVLAHAAPDELRSAFLPGLTDGSLIGAVGIAPGLRLDSSGVLTGESRAVLGAPDARVLVLVAGDDVVVLDSDLAGVTVTAHRGLDTTRSIGTVAASDAAVPANRVLRGAADVAVALYRILTAAEAAGSASACLETALEYVKTREQFGRPVGTFQAVKHHLANMLIGIELAVAATWDAARSADLDRVGFAAAVAAANATRAQVETARLNIQLHGGIGFTWEHDAHLYLRRADTVAALLSDGRQPLVDVVAAHRAGQAHGASLQLPPEAAEFREQARAAVQHLATLPESERRDYLVDSGYLVPHWRKPWGREAGAIEQLVIEEEFQGVEVPELGIAGWVTLTLSQVGSEEQKMRWIDPVLRGKNSWCQLFSEPGAGSDAAAVRTSATRVDGGWRVNGQKVWTSAALGCQWGLATVRTDPGAPKHAGVTMMAIDLTSPNVEIRPLREITGDELFNEVFFDDVFVPDSDVVGAVGEGWKVARATLGNERISIGGGSGSIPFTGTGLVKLLDSAVDGHPGAEREVGEILAEEHTIRLLNMRQAVRAIIGAGPGPEANVTKLVKAEHSQRITNLGMTLAGTAAVTGLEPDVTYPYLFSRCLTIAGGTSEIMRNTISERILGLPRDPLVR
;
A
#
# COMPACT_ATOMS: atom_id res chain seq x y z
N MET A 1 7.63 4.48 3.41
CA MET A 1 8.70 3.72 4.10
C MET A 1 8.26 2.27 4.25
N ALA A 2 9.10 1.33 3.89
CA ALA A 2 8.79 -0.10 3.97
C ALA A 2 8.58 -0.58 5.42
N LEU A 3 7.93 -1.74 5.58
CA LEU A 3 7.81 -2.47 6.84
C LEU A 3 9.19 -2.75 7.43
N ALA A 4 9.41 -2.42 8.72
CA ALA A 4 10.59 -2.78 9.50
C ALA A 4 11.95 -2.49 8.81
N ILE A 5 12.13 -1.29 8.22
CA ILE A 5 13.46 -0.82 7.83
C ILE A 5 14.26 -0.58 9.11
N SER A 6 15.36 -1.31 9.26
CA SER A 6 16.31 -1.12 10.36
C SER A 6 17.14 0.15 10.17
N ASP A 7 17.85 0.57 11.20
CA ASP A 7 18.78 1.69 11.07
C ASP A 7 19.96 1.33 10.14
N ASP A 8 20.38 0.05 10.10
CA ASP A 8 21.38 -0.44 9.15
C ASP A 8 20.92 -0.30 7.69
N HIS A 9 19.66 -0.60 7.39
CA HIS A 9 19.09 -0.36 6.05
C HIS A 9 19.12 1.13 5.67
N LYS A 10 18.84 2.03 6.61
CA LYS A 10 18.91 3.48 6.37
C LYS A 10 20.34 3.94 6.11
N GLU A 11 21.29 3.40 6.86
CA GLU A 11 22.72 3.68 6.66
C GLU A 11 23.18 3.16 5.29
N LEU A 12 22.84 1.93 4.94
CA LEU A 12 23.14 1.36 3.63
C LEU A 12 22.55 2.21 2.49
N ALA A 13 21.28 2.64 2.63
CA ALA A 13 20.64 3.52 1.64
C ALA A 13 21.38 4.86 1.50
N ALA A 14 21.77 5.48 2.62
CA ALA A 14 22.51 6.73 2.60
C ALA A 14 23.90 6.58 1.94
N VAL A 15 24.59 5.47 2.22
CA VAL A 15 25.90 5.15 1.62
C VAL A 15 25.74 4.92 0.11
N ALA A 16 24.73 4.17 -0.31
CA ALA A 16 24.44 3.89 -1.72
C ALA A 16 24.13 5.17 -2.50
N ALA A 17 23.24 6.00 -1.98
CA ALA A 17 22.89 7.28 -2.59
C ALA A 17 24.10 8.22 -2.72
N ALA A 18 24.89 8.35 -1.63
CA ALA A 18 26.07 9.20 -1.61
C ALA A 18 27.16 8.71 -2.59
N HIS A 19 27.33 7.38 -2.72
CA HIS A 19 28.27 6.79 -3.69
C HIS A 19 27.84 7.11 -5.12
N LEU A 20 26.60 6.80 -5.50
CA LEU A 20 26.12 7.02 -6.87
C LEU A 20 26.12 8.49 -7.27
N MET A 21 25.83 9.38 -6.31
CA MET A 21 25.95 10.83 -6.52
C MET A 21 27.40 11.26 -6.78
N ARG A 22 28.36 10.78 -5.97
CA ARG A 22 29.82 11.07 -6.18
C ARG A 22 30.32 10.55 -7.53
N GLN A 23 29.80 9.42 -7.98
CA GLN A 23 30.16 8.83 -9.28
C GLN A 23 29.41 9.47 -10.44
N ASN A 24 28.54 10.47 -10.20
CA ASN A 24 27.70 11.13 -11.20
C ASN A 24 26.90 10.13 -12.05
N ALA A 25 26.32 9.08 -11.44
CA ALA A 25 25.68 7.96 -12.13
C ALA A 25 24.62 8.43 -13.13
N ARG A 26 23.81 9.44 -12.79
CA ARG A 26 22.80 10.03 -13.67
C ARG A 26 23.39 10.73 -14.90
N THR A 27 24.53 11.42 -14.76
CA THR A 27 25.24 12.01 -15.90
C THR A 27 25.77 10.93 -16.83
N VAL A 28 26.37 9.86 -16.28
CA VAL A 28 26.82 8.71 -17.06
C VAL A 28 25.64 8.04 -17.78
N ALA A 29 24.46 7.94 -17.13
CA ALA A 29 23.24 7.44 -17.77
C ALA A 29 22.81 8.31 -18.96
N ARG A 30 22.87 9.62 -18.83
CA ARG A 30 22.58 10.57 -19.92
C ARG A 30 23.56 10.39 -21.10
N ASP A 31 24.83 10.22 -20.82
CA ASP A 31 25.85 10.06 -21.86
C ASP A 31 25.61 8.84 -22.76
N THR A 32 24.85 7.83 -22.29
CA THR A 32 24.45 6.66 -23.10
C THR A 32 23.50 6.98 -24.25
N LEU A 33 22.85 8.14 -24.24
CA LEU A 33 21.91 8.54 -25.30
C LEU A 33 22.60 8.78 -26.65
N ASP A 34 23.76 9.41 -26.62
CA ASP A 34 24.46 9.88 -27.83
C ASP A 34 25.61 8.97 -28.24
N ALA A 35 26.24 8.27 -27.28
CA ALA A 35 27.35 7.36 -27.54
C ALA A 35 27.38 6.22 -26.52
N ALA A 36 28.20 5.20 -26.75
CA ALA A 36 28.51 4.21 -25.74
C ALA A 36 29.26 4.89 -24.58
N ALA A 37 28.59 5.11 -23.47
CA ALA A 37 29.22 5.67 -22.27
C ALA A 37 30.21 4.68 -21.66
N ASN A 38 31.33 5.19 -21.15
CA ASN A 38 32.27 4.35 -20.41
C ASN A 38 31.76 4.13 -18.99
N THR A 39 31.13 2.99 -18.75
CA THR A 39 30.58 2.61 -17.45
C THR A 39 31.56 1.83 -16.56
N SER A 40 32.78 1.53 -17.06
CA SER A 40 33.74 0.65 -16.39
C SER A 40 34.14 1.14 -14.98
N ALA A 41 34.37 2.45 -14.84
CA ALA A 41 34.74 3.04 -13.54
C ALA A 41 33.58 2.94 -12.52
N LEU A 42 32.35 3.20 -12.93
CA LEU A 42 31.17 3.06 -12.10
C LEU A 42 30.93 1.59 -11.70
N TRP A 43 31.12 0.67 -12.66
CA TRP A 43 31.02 -0.77 -12.38
C TRP A 43 32.06 -1.22 -11.35
N ALA A 44 33.35 -0.91 -11.58
CA ALA A 44 34.43 -1.26 -10.67
C ALA A 44 34.19 -0.73 -9.27
N SER A 45 33.84 0.56 -9.13
CA SER A 45 33.59 1.17 -7.85
C SER A 45 32.37 0.58 -7.13
N THR A 46 31.35 0.13 -7.88
CA THR A 46 30.17 -0.56 -7.33
C THR A 46 30.52 -1.97 -6.84
N ALA A 47 31.37 -2.69 -7.57
CA ALA A 47 31.85 -4.01 -7.19
C ALA A 47 32.74 -3.95 -5.93
N GLU A 48 33.65 -2.96 -5.83
CA GLU A 48 34.52 -2.75 -4.68
C GLU A 48 33.76 -2.57 -3.34
N LEU A 49 32.51 -2.11 -3.38
CA LEU A 49 31.67 -1.96 -2.18
C LEU A 49 31.03 -3.28 -1.71
N GLY A 50 31.26 -4.38 -2.44
CA GLY A 50 30.72 -5.70 -2.08
C GLY A 50 29.21 -5.85 -2.26
N TRP A 51 28.55 -4.90 -2.89
CA TRP A 51 27.09 -4.93 -3.02
C TRP A 51 26.56 -6.07 -3.90
N LEU A 52 27.38 -6.56 -4.82
CA LEU A 52 27.02 -7.70 -5.68
C LEU A 52 26.87 -9.00 -4.88
N GLY A 53 27.57 -9.12 -3.75
CA GLY A 53 27.58 -10.32 -2.91
C GLY A 53 26.70 -10.24 -1.66
N LEU A 54 25.90 -9.19 -1.43
CA LEU A 54 25.13 -9.01 -0.18
C LEU A 54 24.31 -10.24 0.20
N HIS A 55 23.63 -10.86 -0.78
CA HIS A 55 22.72 -11.99 -0.58
C HIS A 55 23.36 -13.36 -0.79
N VAL A 56 24.64 -13.40 -1.13
CA VAL A 56 25.38 -14.64 -1.39
C VAL A 56 26.04 -15.12 -0.10
N PRO A 57 26.05 -16.44 0.21
CA PRO A 57 26.73 -16.97 1.40
C PRO A 57 28.22 -16.64 1.44
N GLU A 58 28.76 -16.43 2.63
CA GLU A 58 30.18 -16.07 2.87
C GLU A 58 31.15 -17.08 2.25
N GLU A 59 30.83 -18.37 2.28
CA GLU A 59 31.65 -19.46 1.71
C GLU A 59 31.87 -19.32 0.19
N PHE A 60 31.01 -18.54 -0.50
CA PHE A 60 31.12 -18.26 -1.94
C PHE A 60 31.54 -16.79 -2.20
N GLY A 61 32.08 -16.10 -1.21
CA GLY A 61 32.59 -14.73 -1.35
C GLY A 61 31.55 -13.63 -1.14
N GLY A 62 30.35 -13.97 -0.67
CA GLY A 62 29.32 -12.99 -0.33
C GLY A 62 29.38 -12.49 1.11
N SER A 63 28.36 -11.76 1.53
CA SER A 63 28.22 -11.19 2.88
C SER A 63 27.21 -11.93 3.77
N GLY A 64 26.48 -12.90 3.22
CA GLY A 64 25.51 -13.71 3.96
C GLY A 64 24.27 -12.98 4.47
N PHE A 65 23.97 -11.77 3.93
CA PHE A 65 22.73 -11.04 4.19
C PHE A 65 21.57 -11.66 3.37
N GLY A 66 20.52 -10.86 3.12
CA GLY A 66 19.36 -11.32 2.38
C GLY A 66 18.97 -10.43 1.19
N LEU A 67 17.83 -10.74 0.62
CA LEU A 67 17.24 -9.88 -0.42
C LEU A 67 16.82 -8.49 0.12
N PRO A 68 16.46 -8.28 1.41
CA PRO A 68 16.18 -6.94 1.92
C PRO A 68 17.32 -5.94 1.74
N GLU A 69 18.58 -6.32 2.07
CA GLU A 69 19.75 -5.46 1.91
C GLU A 69 20.04 -5.19 0.43
N LEU A 70 19.87 -6.21 -0.40
CA LEU A 70 20.00 -6.05 -1.85
C LEU A 70 18.92 -5.12 -2.43
N THR A 71 17.69 -5.18 -1.90
CA THR A 71 16.60 -4.28 -2.27
C THR A 71 16.97 -2.81 -2.04
N VAL A 72 17.59 -2.49 -0.90
CA VAL A 72 18.05 -1.12 -0.59
C VAL A 72 18.99 -0.59 -1.68
N VAL A 73 19.96 -1.40 -2.10
CA VAL A 73 20.93 -1.01 -3.14
C VAL A 73 20.26 -0.86 -4.50
N LEU A 74 19.35 -1.78 -4.85
CA LEU A 74 18.62 -1.71 -6.13
C LEU A 74 17.69 -0.49 -6.19
N GLU A 75 17.02 -0.11 -5.09
CA GLU A 75 16.25 1.12 -5.02
C GLU A 75 17.15 2.35 -5.32
N ALA A 76 18.35 2.41 -4.74
CA ALA A 76 19.29 3.50 -5.00
C ALA A 76 19.80 3.53 -6.45
N LEU A 77 20.11 2.37 -7.03
CA LEU A 77 20.53 2.24 -8.43
C LEU A 77 19.41 2.65 -9.41
N GLY A 78 18.16 2.27 -9.09
CA GLY A 78 16.99 2.66 -9.86
C GLY A 78 16.70 4.16 -9.78
N HIS A 79 16.90 4.75 -8.60
CA HIS A 79 16.75 6.19 -8.37
C HIS A 79 17.69 7.01 -9.24
N GLU A 80 18.96 6.60 -9.36
CA GLU A 80 19.97 7.29 -10.14
C GLU A 80 20.09 6.80 -11.59
N LEU A 81 19.24 5.84 -12.01
CA LEU A 81 19.32 5.19 -13.35
C LEU A 81 20.70 4.62 -13.68
N ALA A 82 21.43 4.12 -12.67
CA ALA A 82 22.83 3.70 -12.83
C ALA A 82 23.00 2.75 -14.03
N PRO A 83 23.87 3.11 -15.03
CA PRO A 83 24.02 2.33 -16.25
C PRO A 83 25.06 1.22 -16.11
N VAL A 84 24.83 0.31 -15.17
CA VAL A 84 25.70 -0.83 -14.87
C VAL A 84 24.91 -2.14 -14.92
N PRO A 85 25.54 -3.27 -15.24
CA PRO A 85 24.89 -4.58 -15.33
C PRO A 85 24.64 -5.20 -13.93
N PHE A 86 24.27 -4.37 -12.94
CA PHE A 86 24.08 -4.80 -11.55
C PHE A 86 22.87 -5.74 -11.42
N LEU A 87 21.69 -5.28 -11.81
CA LEU A 87 20.45 -6.07 -11.70
C LEU A 87 20.55 -7.47 -12.34
N PRO A 88 20.97 -7.62 -13.60
CA PRO A 88 21.09 -8.94 -14.21
C PRO A 88 22.14 -9.82 -13.51
N THR A 89 23.26 -9.26 -13.03
CA THR A 89 24.32 -10.00 -12.34
C THR A 89 23.86 -10.51 -10.99
N VAL A 90 23.26 -9.66 -10.14
CA VAL A 90 22.76 -10.09 -8.82
C VAL A 90 21.58 -11.05 -8.93
N THR A 91 20.76 -10.93 -9.98
CA THR A 91 19.67 -11.89 -10.23
C THR A 91 20.24 -13.26 -10.62
N ALA A 92 21.26 -13.31 -11.46
CA ALA A 92 21.94 -14.58 -11.79
C ALA A 92 22.57 -15.21 -10.53
N ALA A 93 23.26 -14.40 -9.72
CA ALA A 93 23.83 -14.85 -8.45
C ALA A 93 22.77 -15.38 -7.50
N ALA A 94 21.61 -14.70 -7.38
CA ALA A 94 20.51 -15.12 -6.50
C ALA A 94 19.92 -16.48 -6.93
N VAL A 95 19.68 -16.68 -8.24
CA VAL A 95 19.19 -17.97 -8.77
C VAL A 95 20.20 -19.08 -8.49
N LEU A 96 21.49 -18.84 -8.74
CA LEU A 96 22.54 -19.83 -8.47
C LEU A 96 22.68 -20.12 -6.99
N ALA A 97 22.69 -19.11 -6.12
CA ALA A 97 22.81 -19.27 -4.69
C ALA A 97 21.69 -20.11 -4.10
N HIS A 98 20.46 -19.99 -4.67
CA HIS A 98 19.30 -20.73 -4.18
C HIS A 98 19.19 -22.14 -4.79
N ALA A 99 19.29 -22.28 -6.11
CA ALA A 99 18.90 -23.48 -6.82
C ALA A 99 20.07 -24.36 -7.33
N ALA A 100 21.31 -23.82 -7.37
CA ALA A 100 22.42 -24.55 -7.94
C ALA A 100 23.09 -25.48 -6.91
N PRO A 101 23.67 -26.64 -7.34
CA PRO A 101 24.52 -27.45 -6.51
C PRO A 101 25.85 -26.74 -6.22
N ASP A 102 26.56 -27.14 -5.14
CA ASP A 102 27.77 -26.49 -4.65
C ASP A 102 28.90 -26.40 -5.70
N GLU A 103 28.98 -27.35 -6.61
CA GLU A 103 29.93 -27.30 -7.73
C GLU A 103 29.73 -26.06 -8.59
N LEU A 104 28.46 -25.77 -8.97
CA LEU A 104 28.14 -24.56 -9.77
C LEU A 104 28.23 -23.28 -8.95
N ARG A 105 27.82 -23.30 -7.67
CA ARG A 105 27.99 -22.17 -6.77
C ARG A 105 29.46 -21.78 -6.67
N SER A 106 30.34 -22.74 -6.40
CA SER A 106 31.79 -22.52 -6.31
C SER A 106 32.42 -22.05 -7.62
N ALA A 107 31.87 -22.45 -8.77
CA ALA A 107 32.40 -22.06 -10.08
C ALA A 107 32.03 -20.64 -10.48
N PHE A 108 30.85 -20.14 -10.09
CA PHE A 108 30.34 -18.87 -10.61
C PHE A 108 30.14 -17.77 -9.57
N LEU A 109 29.69 -18.11 -8.35
CA LEU A 109 29.36 -17.09 -7.36
C LEU A 109 30.55 -16.16 -7.01
N PRO A 110 31.77 -16.66 -6.78
CA PRO A 110 32.88 -15.76 -6.49
C PRO A 110 33.09 -14.67 -7.53
N GLY A 111 33.06 -15.03 -8.82
CA GLY A 111 33.25 -14.07 -9.90
C GLY A 111 32.03 -13.13 -10.12
N LEU A 112 30.81 -13.57 -9.79
CA LEU A 112 29.62 -12.73 -9.82
C LEU A 112 29.60 -11.75 -8.64
N THR A 113 30.14 -12.14 -7.47
CA THR A 113 30.17 -11.30 -6.27
C THR A 113 31.27 -10.24 -6.30
N ASP A 114 32.41 -10.53 -6.92
CA ASP A 114 33.50 -9.57 -7.07
C ASP A 114 33.41 -8.73 -8.37
N GLY A 115 32.42 -9.02 -9.22
CA GLY A 115 32.16 -8.30 -10.47
C GLY A 115 33.10 -8.65 -11.62
N SER A 116 33.97 -9.65 -11.49
CA SER A 116 34.85 -10.15 -12.57
C SER A 116 34.04 -10.94 -13.61
N LEU A 117 32.88 -11.50 -13.21
CA LEU A 117 31.88 -12.09 -14.10
C LEU A 117 30.61 -11.24 -14.11
N ILE A 118 30.07 -11.02 -15.30
CA ILE A 118 28.75 -10.43 -15.49
C ILE A 118 27.77 -11.57 -15.78
N GLY A 119 26.64 -11.57 -15.07
CA GLY A 119 25.54 -12.52 -15.28
C GLY A 119 24.37 -11.88 -16.01
N ALA A 120 23.58 -12.71 -16.69
CA ALA A 120 22.28 -12.31 -17.25
C ALA A 120 21.22 -13.40 -17.02
N VAL A 121 19.97 -12.98 -16.85
CA VAL A 121 18.84 -13.88 -16.63
C VAL A 121 17.79 -13.66 -17.72
N GLY A 122 17.40 -14.74 -18.40
CA GLY A 122 16.31 -14.76 -19.36
C GLY A 122 15.14 -15.56 -18.86
N ILE A 123 13.98 -14.92 -18.66
CA ILE A 123 12.74 -15.54 -18.20
C ILE A 123 11.70 -15.71 -19.31
N ALA A 124 11.92 -15.12 -20.47
CA ALA A 124 10.99 -15.21 -21.60
C ALA A 124 10.90 -16.64 -22.12
N PRO A 125 9.69 -17.14 -22.46
CA PRO A 125 9.54 -18.47 -23.04
C PRO A 125 10.11 -18.52 -24.44
N GLY A 126 10.54 -19.70 -24.88
CA GLY A 126 11.03 -19.91 -26.24
C GLY A 126 12.21 -20.88 -26.32
N LEU A 127 12.94 -21.07 -25.24
CA LEU A 127 13.96 -22.12 -25.14
C LEU A 127 13.33 -23.45 -24.72
N ARG A 128 13.84 -24.53 -25.28
CA ARG A 128 13.40 -25.91 -24.99
C ARG A 128 14.63 -26.80 -24.82
N LEU A 129 14.67 -27.47 -23.67
CA LEU A 129 15.65 -28.49 -23.35
C LEU A 129 15.01 -29.84 -23.55
N ASP A 130 15.58 -30.69 -24.42
CA ASP A 130 15.10 -32.03 -24.60
C ASP A 130 15.66 -33.04 -23.55
N SER A 131 15.19 -34.28 -23.59
CA SER A 131 15.62 -35.33 -22.66
C SER A 131 17.08 -35.77 -22.84
N SER A 132 17.71 -35.44 -23.98
CA SER A 132 19.12 -35.71 -24.25
C SER A 132 20.06 -34.57 -23.82
N GLY A 133 19.49 -33.49 -23.32
CA GLY A 133 20.27 -32.29 -22.89
C GLY A 133 20.59 -31.34 -24.04
N VAL A 134 19.86 -31.38 -25.13
CA VAL A 134 20.03 -30.47 -26.27
C VAL A 134 19.07 -29.29 -26.11
N LEU A 135 19.63 -28.07 -26.13
CA LEU A 135 18.89 -26.82 -26.02
C LEU A 135 18.65 -26.23 -27.42
N THR A 136 17.40 -25.84 -27.67
CA THR A 136 16.97 -25.21 -28.92
C THR A 136 16.02 -24.04 -28.68
N GLY A 137 15.94 -23.11 -29.64
CA GLY A 137 15.02 -21.96 -29.57
C GLY A 137 15.72 -20.67 -29.23
N GLU A 138 14.95 -19.69 -28.74
CA GLU A 138 15.48 -18.38 -28.39
C GLU A 138 14.80 -17.80 -27.15
N SER A 139 15.58 -17.11 -26.31
CA SER A 139 15.11 -16.21 -25.27
C SER A 139 15.32 -14.77 -25.72
N ARG A 140 14.22 -14.04 -25.86
CA ARG A 140 14.24 -12.65 -26.36
C ARG A 140 14.40 -11.67 -25.22
N ALA A 141 14.92 -10.50 -25.53
CA ALA A 141 15.02 -9.36 -24.64
C ALA A 141 15.70 -9.68 -23.29
N VAL A 142 16.79 -10.45 -23.32
CA VAL A 142 17.56 -10.81 -22.13
C VAL A 142 18.43 -9.62 -21.72
N LEU A 143 18.12 -9.05 -20.55
CA LEU A 143 18.83 -7.90 -19.99
C LEU A 143 20.26 -8.30 -19.59
N GLY A 144 21.25 -7.51 -20.03
CA GLY A 144 22.67 -7.75 -19.76
C GLY A 144 23.32 -8.83 -20.61
N ALA A 145 22.58 -9.56 -21.46
CA ALA A 145 23.15 -10.69 -22.21
C ALA A 145 24.36 -10.33 -23.11
N PRO A 146 24.41 -9.17 -23.78
CA PRO A 146 25.58 -8.81 -24.57
C PRO A 146 26.87 -8.67 -23.77
N ASP A 147 26.80 -8.32 -22.49
CA ASP A 147 27.96 -8.13 -21.61
C ASP A 147 28.22 -9.37 -20.73
N ALA A 148 27.27 -10.32 -20.68
CA ALA A 148 27.32 -11.44 -19.75
C ALA A 148 28.28 -12.53 -20.19
N ARG A 149 29.03 -13.08 -19.22
CA ARG A 149 29.76 -14.33 -19.37
C ARG A 149 28.91 -15.53 -18.94
N VAL A 150 28.01 -15.32 -17.98
CA VAL A 150 27.13 -16.37 -17.42
C VAL A 150 25.69 -16.05 -17.77
N LEU A 151 25.04 -16.99 -18.48
CA LEU A 151 23.64 -16.90 -18.89
C LEU A 151 22.82 -17.90 -18.05
N VAL A 152 21.82 -17.41 -17.34
CA VAL A 152 20.86 -18.20 -16.54
C VAL A 152 19.49 -18.08 -17.22
N LEU A 153 19.08 -19.13 -17.92
CA LEU A 153 17.95 -19.06 -18.85
C LEU A 153 16.86 -20.07 -18.50
N VAL A 154 15.61 -19.62 -18.47
CA VAL A 154 14.44 -20.50 -18.31
C VAL A 154 14.21 -21.29 -19.59
N ALA A 155 14.07 -22.63 -19.46
CA ALA A 155 13.79 -23.56 -20.53
C ALA A 155 12.72 -24.55 -20.10
N GLY A 156 11.44 -24.20 -20.29
CA GLY A 156 10.31 -24.93 -19.73
C GLY A 156 10.23 -24.74 -18.20
N ASP A 157 10.19 -25.83 -17.45
CA ASP A 157 10.16 -25.80 -15.97
C ASP A 157 11.58 -25.77 -15.36
N ASP A 158 12.61 -25.93 -16.21
CA ASP A 158 14.00 -25.97 -15.78
C ASP A 158 14.71 -24.63 -16.05
N VAL A 159 15.87 -24.45 -15.41
CA VAL A 159 16.82 -23.37 -15.73
C VAL A 159 18.12 -23.97 -16.22
N VAL A 160 18.68 -23.42 -17.29
CA VAL A 160 19.99 -23.80 -17.81
C VAL A 160 21.01 -22.70 -17.51
N VAL A 161 22.22 -23.11 -17.09
CA VAL A 161 23.34 -22.22 -16.78
C VAL A 161 24.41 -22.42 -17.84
N LEU A 162 24.62 -21.40 -18.69
CA LEU A 162 25.48 -21.48 -19.86
C LEU A 162 26.61 -20.44 -19.80
N ASP A 163 27.75 -20.81 -20.36
CA ASP A 163 28.74 -19.81 -20.76
C ASP A 163 28.28 -19.17 -22.07
N SER A 164 28.43 -17.85 -22.22
CA SER A 164 27.94 -17.13 -23.42
C SER A 164 28.64 -17.53 -24.70
N ASP A 165 29.80 -18.19 -24.61
CA ASP A 165 30.56 -18.73 -25.74
C ASP A 165 30.37 -20.25 -25.97
N LEU A 166 29.36 -20.86 -25.29
CA LEU A 166 29.04 -22.27 -25.50
C LEU A 166 28.71 -22.52 -26.97
N ALA A 167 29.27 -23.61 -27.56
CA ALA A 167 28.97 -23.99 -28.92
C ALA A 167 27.49 -24.19 -29.16
N GLY A 168 26.92 -23.60 -30.17
CA GLY A 168 25.48 -23.61 -30.46
C GLY A 168 24.69 -22.49 -29.76
N VAL A 169 25.32 -21.68 -28.92
CA VAL A 169 24.71 -20.46 -28.32
C VAL A 169 25.19 -19.22 -29.11
N THR A 170 24.25 -18.32 -29.37
CA THR A 170 24.53 -17.03 -30.04
C THR A 170 23.82 -15.93 -29.26
N VAL A 171 24.57 -14.88 -28.86
CA VAL A 171 24.03 -13.67 -28.26
C VAL A 171 24.01 -12.56 -29.31
N THR A 172 22.84 -12.05 -29.63
CA THR A 172 22.66 -10.92 -30.55
C THR A 172 22.29 -9.66 -29.77
N ALA A 173 23.15 -8.66 -29.74
CA ALA A 173 22.90 -7.38 -29.08
C ALA A 173 21.87 -6.54 -29.85
N HIS A 174 21.03 -5.82 -29.13
CA HIS A 174 20.05 -4.89 -29.68
C HIS A 174 20.24 -3.48 -29.10
N ARG A 175 19.90 -2.46 -29.92
CA ARG A 175 19.77 -1.10 -29.39
C ARG A 175 18.39 -0.96 -28.74
N GLY A 176 18.33 -1.10 -27.41
CA GLY A 176 17.11 -0.99 -26.66
C GLY A 176 16.52 0.42 -26.60
N LEU A 177 15.27 0.54 -26.14
CA LEU A 177 14.64 1.82 -25.81
C LEU A 177 15.37 2.51 -24.65
N ASP A 178 15.71 1.75 -23.61
CA ASP A 178 16.57 2.16 -22.51
C ASP A 178 18.04 1.99 -22.91
N THR A 179 18.70 3.07 -23.24
CA THR A 179 20.11 3.07 -23.66
C THR A 179 21.09 2.89 -22.50
N THR A 180 20.62 2.98 -21.27
CA THR A 180 21.45 2.83 -20.07
C THR A 180 21.76 1.37 -19.75
N ARG A 181 21.23 0.42 -20.52
CA ARG A 181 21.39 -1.03 -20.35
C ARG A 181 21.58 -1.74 -21.66
N SER A 182 22.44 -2.74 -21.64
CA SER A 182 22.52 -3.70 -22.76
C SER A 182 21.34 -4.68 -22.70
N ILE A 183 20.84 -5.04 -23.89
CA ILE A 183 19.78 -6.02 -24.06
C ILE A 183 20.05 -6.84 -25.31
N GLY A 184 19.76 -8.13 -25.29
CA GLY A 184 20.01 -9.00 -26.44
C GLY A 184 19.04 -10.16 -26.52
N THR A 185 19.10 -10.88 -27.65
CA THR A 185 18.49 -12.19 -27.84
C THR A 185 19.54 -13.27 -27.64
N VAL A 186 19.21 -14.31 -26.89
CA VAL A 186 20.03 -15.51 -26.74
C VAL A 186 19.37 -16.63 -27.54
N ALA A 187 19.99 -17.07 -28.59
CA ALA A 187 19.53 -18.20 -29.42
C ALA A 187 20.39 -19.44 -29.18
N ALA A 188 19.75 -20.59 -29.14
CA ALA A 188 20.38 -21.90 -29.05
C ALA A 188 20.00 -22.75 -30.27
N SER A 189 21.01 -23.26 -30.95
CA SER A 189 20.90 -24.12 -32.12
C SER A 189 21.64 -25.42 -31.81
N ASP A 190 20.89 -26.43 -31.38
CA ASP A 190 21.39 -27.75 -30.95
C ASP A 190 22.56 -27.65 -29.94
N ALA A 191 22.47 -26.72 -28.98
CA ALA A 191 23.49 -26.54 -27.96
C ALA A 191 23.43 -27.66 -26.93
N ALA A 192 24.55 -28.40 -26.79
CA ALA A 192 24.65 -29.48 -25.79
C ALA A 192 24.87 -28.90 -24.38
N VAL A 193 23.88 -29.04 -23.52
CA VAL A 193 23.95 -28.59 -22.12
C VAL A 193 24.36 -29.74 -21.20
N PRO A 194 25.49 -29.61 -20.48
CA PRO A 194 25.89 -30.61 -19.51
C PRO A 194 24.83 -30.81 -18.43
N ALA A 195 24.58 -32.04 -18.00
CA ALA A 195 23.53 -32.36 -17.02
C ALA A 195 23.68 -31.58 -15.69
N ASN A 196 24.92 -31.35 -15.23
CA ASN A 196 25.22 -30.54 -14.03
C ASN A 196 24.96 -29.04 -14.22
N ARG A 197 24.66 -28.57 -15.43
CA ARG A 197 24.30 -27.18 -15.76
C ARG A 197 22.78 -26.98 -15.86
N VAL A 198 21.98 -27.99 -15.56
CA VAL A 198 20.51 -27.95 -15.59
C VAL A 198 19.98 -27.95 -14.17
N LEU A 199 19.32 -26.86 -13.79
CA LEU A 199 18.65 -26.71 -12.49
C LEU A 199 17.19 -27.14 -12.68
N ARG A 200 16.88 -28.36 -12.26
CA ARG A 200 15.56 -28.98 -12.47
C ARG A 200 14.48 -28.32 -11.61
N GLY A 201 13.35 -27.94 -12.22
CA GLY A 201 12.21 -27.34 -11.53
C GLY A 201 12.46 -25.92 -10.99
N ALA A 202 13.55 -25.25 -11.41
CA ALA A 202 13.95 -23.95 -10.86
C ALA A 202 13.34 -22.75 -11.57
N ALA A 203 12.49 -22.93 -12.59
CA ALA A 203 11.95 -21.84 -13.40
C ALA A 203 11.13 -20.86 -12.56
N ASP A 204 10.26 -21.35 -11.67
CA ASP A 204 9.37 -20.48 -10.88
C ASP A 204 10.15 -19.62 -9.88
N VAL A 205 11.17 -20.17 -9.24
CA VAL A 205 12.07 -19.43 -8.36
C VAL A 205 12.89 -18.40 -9.13
N ALA A 206 13.40 -18.73 -10.31
CA ALA A 206 14.13 -17.77 -11.16
C ALA A 206 13.25 -16.59 -11.59
N VAL A 207 12.00 -16.88 -11.97
CA VAL A 207 11.01 -15.83 -12.30
C VAL A 207 10.67 -14.97 -11.07
N ALA A 208 10.49 -15.60 -9.89
CA ALA A 208 10.19 -14.88 -8.67
C ALA A 208 11.33 -13.94 -8.26
N LEU A 209 12.57 -14.40 -8.26
CA LEU A 209 13.75 -13.59 -7.95
C LEU A 209 13.93 -12.45 -8.96
N TYR A 210 13.76 -12.72 -10.27
CA TYR A 210 13.79 -11.68 -11.30
C TYR A 210 12.74 -10.59 -11.03
N ARG A 211 11.51 -10.97 -10.67
CA ARG A 211 10.43 -10.04 -10.35
C ARG A 211 10.72 -9.20 -9.12
N ILE A 212 11.18 -9.81 -8.02
CA ILE A 212 11.49 -9.10 -6.76
C ILE A 212 12.58 -8.06 -6.98
N LEU A 213 13.70 -8.46 -7.58
CA LEU A 213 14.84 -7.57 -7.76
C LEU A 213 14.56 -6.47 -8.79
N THR A 214 13.81 -6.78 -9.85
CA THR A 214 13.36 -5.76 -10.81
C THR A 214 12.36 -4.79 -10.18
N ALA A 215 11.44 -5.27 -9.30
CA ALA A 215 10.50 -4.44 -8.58
C ALA A 215 11.20 -3.45 -7.63
N ALA A 216 12.30 -3.88 -6.98
CA ALA A 216 13.10 -3.02 -6.11
C ALA A 216 13.70 -1.83 -6.89
N GLU A 217 14.33 -2.09 -8.03
CA GLU A 217 14.87 -1.04 -8.88
C GLU A 217 13.78 -0.13 -9.45
N ALA A 218 12.63 -0.70 -9.86
CA ALA A 218 11.48 0.06 -10.37
C ALA A 218 10.91 1.02 -9.31
N ALA A 219 10.83 0.59 -8.04
CA ALA A 219 10.38 1.43 -6.92
C ALA A 219 11.31 2.63 -6.70
N GLY A 220 12.62 2.43 -6.76
CA GLY A 220 13.60 3.52 -6.70
C GLY A 220 13.45 4.52 -7.85
N SER A 221 13.31 4.03 -9.07
CA SER A 221 13.07 4.86 -10.25
C SER A 221 11.77 5.67 -10.16
N ALA A 222 10.69 5.08 -9.63
CA ALA A 222 9.43 5.76 -9.40
C ALA A 222 9.57 6.88 -8.35
N SER A 223 10.34 6.65 -7.27
CA SER A 223 10.62 7.63 -6.23
C SER A 223 11.36 8.84 -6.78
N ALA A 224 12.38 8.65 -7.63
CA ALA A 224 13.10 9.74 -8.28
C ALA A 224 12.19 10.60 -9.17
N CYS A 225 11.25 9.98 -9.88
CA CYS A 225 10.25 10.71 -10.68
C CYS A 225 9.36 11.61 -9.82
N LEU A 226 8.92 11.12 -8.66
CA LEU A 226 8.13 11.93 -7.72
C LEU A 226 8.95 13.09 -7.17
N GLU A 227 10.17 12.83 -6.71
CA GLU A 227 11.05 13.84 -6.12
C GLU A 227 11.34 14.97 -7.08
N THR A 228 11.77 14.66 -8.33
CA THR A 228 12.08 15.68 -9.34
C THR A 228 10.86 16.50 -9.75
N ALA A 229 9.69 15.85 -9.91
CA ALA A 229 8.45 16.54 -10.20
C ALA A 229 8.01 17.45 -9.03
N LEU A 230 8.16 16.96 -7.79
CA LEU A 230 7.80 17.70 -6.58
C LEU A 230 8.64 18.97 -6.40
N GLU A 231 9.96 18.90 -6.60
CA GLU A 231 10.85 20.04 -6.54
C GLU A 231 10.50 21.09 -7.60
N TYR A 232 10.25 20.63 -8.82
CA TYR A 232 9.89 21.51 -9.92
C TYR A 232 8.58 22.28 -9.65
N VAL A 233 7.50 21.59 -9.25
CA VAL A 233 6.19 22.24 -9.04
C VAL A 233 6.15 23.17 -7.83
N LYS A 234 7.04 22.99 -6.85
CA LYS A 234 7.19 23.89 -5.69
C LYS A 234 7.78 25.24 -6.09
N THR A 235 8.63 25.26 -7.11
CA THR A 235 9.39 26.45 -7.52
C THR A 235 8.88 27.09 -8.81
N ARG A 236 8.33 26.31 -9.73
CA ARG A 236 7.81 26.83 -11.01
C ARG A 236 6.55 27.64 -10.80
N GLU A 237 6.57 28.88 -11.25
CA GLU A 237 5.42 29.78 -11.20
C GLU A 237 4.72 29.93 -12.56
N GLN A 238 3.41 29.89 -12.54
CA GLN A 238 2.51 30.26 -13.65
C GLN A 238 1.22 30.83 -13.05
N PHE A 239 0.58 31.76 -13.78
CA PHE A 239 -0.62 32.45 -13.30
C PHE A 239 -0.41 33.15 -11.94
N GLY A 240 0.81 33.66 -11.69
CA GLY A 240 1.18 34.42 -10.51
C GLY A 240 1.34 33.60 -9.22
N ARG A 241 1.52 32.28 -9.31
CA ARG A 241 1.72 31.40 -8.16
C ARG A 241 2.45 30.11 -8.55
N PRO A 242 3.07 29.41 -7.58
CA PRO A 242 3.67 28.09 -7.82
C PRO A 242 2.65 27.10 -8.38
N VAL A 243 3.04 26.34 -9.41
CA VAL A 243 2.12 25.38 -10.06
C VAL A 243 1.66 24.28 -9.12
N GLY A 244 2.42 23.98 -8.06
CA GLY A 244 2.05 23.03 -6.99
C GLY A 244 0.87 23.50 -6.11
N THR A 245 0.37 24.74 -6.28
CA THR A 245 -0.86 25.20 -5.62
C THR A 245 -2.12 24.69 -6.29
N PHE A 246 -2.05 24.33 -7.59
CA PHE A 246 -3.22 23.88 -8.34
C PHE A 246 -3.65 22.47 -7.91
N GLN A 247 -4.95 22.27 -7.69
CA GLN A 247 -5.51 21.01 -7.20
C GLN A 247 -5.18 19.84 -8.13
N ALA A 248 -5.27 20.01 -9.45
CA ALA A 248 -4.93 18.94 -10.40
C ALA A 248 -3.46 18.46 -10.27
N VAL A 249 -2.52 19.41 -10.08
CA VAL A 249 -1.11 19.09 -9.84
C VAL A 249 -0.93 18.34 -8.53
N LYS A 250 -1.60 18.78 -7.46
CA LYS A 250 -1.62 18.09 -6.16
C LYS A 250 -2.10 16.66 -6.29
N HIS A 251 -3.19 16.45 -7.04
CA HIS A 251 -3.76 15.11 -7.23
C HIS A 251 -2.83 14.18 -8.01
N HIS A 252 -2.12 14.68 -9.04
CA HIS A 252 -1.11 13.88 -9.75
C HIS A 252 -0.01 13.41 -8.81
N LEU A 253 0.57 14.34 -8.01
CA LEU A 253 1.64 13.99 -7.07
C LEU A 253 1.16 13.06 -5.93
N ALA A 254 -0.08 13.24 -5.45
CA ALA A 254 -0.68 12.31 -4.50
C ALA A 254 -0.81 10.89 -5.08
N ASN A 255 -1.25 10.77 -6.34
CA ASN A 255 -1.35 9.49 -7.02
C ASN A 255 0.03 8.84 -7.26
N MET A 256 1.05 9.64 -7.62
CA MET A 256 2.43 9.15 -7.71
C MET A 256 2.90 8.56 -6.38
N LEU A 257 2.71 9.29 -5.28
CA LEU A 257 3.07 8.81 -3.94
C LEU A 257 2.34 7.52 -3.57
N ILE A 258 1.03 7.45 -3.83
CA ILE A 258 0.23 6.25 -3.54
C ILE A 258 0.78 5.04 -4.31
N GLY A 259 1.02 5.19 -5.60
CA GLY A 259 1.60 4.12 -6.43
C GLY A 259 2.94 3.62 -5.89
N ILE A 260 3.83 4.54 -5.48
CA ILE A 260 5.14 4.22 -4.89
C ILE A 260 4.96 3.49 -3.55
N GLU A 261 4.07 3.95 -2.67
CA GLU A 261 3.84 3.32 -1.37
C GLU A 261 3.32 1.88 -1.51
N LEU A 262 2.45 1.62 -2.50
CA LEU A 262 1.99 0.27 -2.83
C LEU A 262 3.14 -0.58 -3.40
N ALA A 263 3.94 -0.04 -4.31
CA ALA A 263 5.09 -0.73 -4.90
C ALA A 263 6.13 -1.12 -3.84
N VAL A 264 6.53 -0.18 -3.00
CA VAL A 264 7.51 -0.40 -1.93
C VAL A 264 7.00 -1.42 -0.91
N ALA A 265 5.72 -1.32 -0.49
CA ALA A 265 5.15 -2.28 0.45
C ALA A 265 5.20 -3.71 -0.09
N ALA A 266 4.76 -3.91 -1.35
CA ALA A 266 4.75 -5.21 -1.99
C ALA A 266 6.17 -5.77 -2.26
N THR A 267 7.10 -4.92 -2.70
CA THR A 267 8.49 -5.32 -2.98
C THR A 267 9.20 -5.79 -1.72
N TRP A 268 9.06 -5.06 -0.62
CA TRP A 268 9.65 -5.43 0.65
C TRP A 268 9.01 -6.65 1.31
N ASP A 269 7.72 -6.88 1.10
CA ASP A 269 7.04 -8.11 1.51
C ASP A 269 7.65 -9.32 0.80
N ALA A 270 7.78 -9.26 -0.52
CA ALA A 270 8.38 -10.31 -1.32
C ALA A 270 9.87 -10.55 -0.98
N ALA A 271 10.65 -9.47 -0.80
CA ALA A 271 12.08 -9.57 -0.48
C ALA A 271 12.35 -10.18 0.90
N ARG A 272 11.41 -10.11 1.84
CA ARG A 272 11.52 -10.70 3.17
C ARG A 272 11.02 -12.11 3.29
N SER A 273 10.48 -12.69 2.23
CA SER A 273 10.00 -14.06 2.27
C SER A 273 11.16 -15.00 2.61
N ALA A 274 11.01 -15.75 3.71
CA ALA A 274 11.99 -16.76 4.12
C ALA A 274 11.94 -18.02 3.25
N ASP A 275 10.83 -18.24 2.56
CA ASP A 275 10.57 -19.41 1.72
C ASP A 275 10.45 -18.98 0.27
N LEU A 276 11.58 -19.03 -0.45
CA LEU A 276 11.63 -18.65 -1.87
C LEU A 276 10.85 -19.60 -2.79
N ASP A 277 10.61 -20.83 -2.36
CA ASP A 277 9.80 -21.79 -3.16
C ASP A 277 8.30 -21.43 -3.12
N ARG A 278 7.89 -20.61 -2.15
CA ARG A 278 6.50 -20.15 -1.97
C ARG A 278 6.29 -18.65 -2.25
N VAL A 279 7.32 -17.95 -2.68
CA VAL A 279 7.28 -16.48 -2.85
C VAL A 279 6.56 -16.04 -4.13
N GLY A 280 6.16 -16.95 -4.99
CA GLY A 280 5.61 -16.66 -6.33
C GLY A 280 4.47 -15.64 -6.33
N PHE A 281 3.52 -15.76 -5.38
CA PHE A 281 2.42 -14.79 -5.22
C PHE A 281 2.93 -13.39 -4.87
N ALA A 282 3.75 -13.28 -3.82
CA ALA A 282 4.29 -11.99 -3.38
C ALA A 282 5.18 -11.35 -4.46
N ALA A 283 5.99 -12.14 -5.15
CA ALA A 283 6.81 -11.68 -6.27
C ALA A 283 5.97 -11.16 -7.44
N ALA A 284 4.85 -11.80 -7.74
CA ALA A 284 3.91 -11.35 -8.78
C ALA A 284 3.22 -10.04 -8.38
N VAL A 285 2.78 -9.92 -7.11
CA VAL A 285 2.21 -8.67 -6.56
C VAL A 285 3.23 -7.53 -6.59
N ALA A 286 4.48 -7.79 -6.20
CA ALA A 286 5.57 -6.80 -6.24
C ALA A 286 5.82 -6.30 -7.67
N ALA A 287 5.98 -7.22 -8.63
CA ALA A 287 6.20 -6.88 -10.03
C ALA A 287 5.05 -6.05 -10.61
N ALA A 288 3.79 -6.44 -10.35
CA ALA A 288 2.63 -5.73 -10.85
C ALA A 288 2.55 -4.28 -10.32
N ASN A 289 2.68 -4.10 -8.99
CA ASN A 289 2.61 -2.78 -8.37
C ASN A 289 3.81 -1.89 -8.75
N ALA A 290 5.04 -2.43 -8.72
CA ALA A 290 6.24 -1.64 -9.01
C ALA A 290 6.32 -1.21 -10.48
N THR A 291 5.98 -2.10 -11.41
CA THR A 291 5.93 -1.76 -12.85
C THR A 291 4.89 -0.68 -13.13
N ARG A 292 3.70 -0.82 -12.57
CA ARG A 292 2.64 0.18 -12.71
C ARG A 292 3.07 1.53 -12.13
N ALA A 293 3.60 1.55 -10.92
CA ALA A 293 4.06 2.77 -10.27
C ALA A 293 5.17 3.44 -11.09
N GLN A 294 6.15 2.68 -11.59
CA GLN A 294 7.27 3.21 -12.39
C GLN A 294 6.77 3.86 -13.69
N VAL A 295 5.88 3.18 -14.43
CA VAL A 295 5.34 3.71 -15.70
C VAL A 295 4.50 4.95 -15.48
N GLU A 296 3.57 4.91 -14.51
CA GLU A 296 2.68 6.04 -14.22
C GLU A 296 3.47 7.25 -13.71
N THR A 297 4.44 7.08 -12.81
CA THR A 297 5.25 8.17 -12.28
C THR A 297 6.18 8.77 -13.34
N ALA A 298 6.78 7.95 -14.21
CA ALA A 298 7.62 8.44 -15.28
C ALA A 298 6.85 9.30 -16.30
N ARG A 299 5.62 8.88 -16.65
CA ARG A 299 4.72 9.66 -17.52
C ARG A 299 4.29 10.97 -16.87
N LEU A 300 3.90 10.92 -15.60
CA LEU A 300 3.50 12.10 -14.85
C LEU A 300 4.67 13.05 -14.59
N ASN A 301 5.88 12.54 -14.42
CA ASN A 301 7.09 13.35 -14.30
C ASN A 301 7.27 14.25 -15.55
N ILE A 302 7.16 13.69 -16.76
CA ILE A 302 7.19 14.47 -18.00
C ILE A 302 6.05 15.48 -18.03
N GLN A 303 4.82 15.04 -17.74
CA GLN A 303 3.62 15.91 -17.78
C GLN A 303 3.74 17.10 -16.84
N LEU A 304 4.21 16.90 -15.61
CA LEU A 304 4.33 17.94 -14.59
C LEU A 304 5.45 18.95 -14.89
N HIS A 305 6.52 18.52 -15.56
CA HIS A 305 7.54 19.44 -16.07
C HIS A 305 7.07 20.26 -17.28
N GLY A 306 5.99 19.84 -17.97
CA GLY A 306 5.49 20.51 -19.16
C GLY A 306 6.49 20.46 -20.32
N GLY A 307 6.63 21.55 -21.07
CA GLY A 307 7.48 21.59 -22.28
C GLY A 307 8.92 21.16 -22.05
N ILE A 308 9.53 21.53 -20.91
CA ILE A 308 10.93 21.14 -20.64
C ILE A 308 11.06 19.63 -20.43
N GLY A 309 10.08 18.97 -19.83
CA GLY A 309 10.08 17.51 -19.63
C GLY A 309 10.06 16.69 -20.92
N PHE A 310 9.64 17.30 -22.04
CA PHE A 310 9.63 16.68 -23.35
C PHE A 310 10.92 16.92 -24.15
N THR A 311 11.84 17.75 -23.65
CA THR A 311 13.08 18.06 -24.35
C THR A 311 14.15 16.97 -24.15
N TRP A 312 15.09 16.88 -25.11
CA TRP A 312 16.22 15.96 -25.04
C TRP A 312 17.16 16.26 -23.87
N GLU A 313 17.23 17.53 -23.45
CA GLU A 313 18.09 18.00 -22.37
C GLU A 313 17.61 17.61 -20.96
N HIS A 314 16.34 17.26 -20.81
CA HIS A 314 15.76 16.90 -19.50
C HIS A 314 15.81 15.39 -19.25
N ASP A 315 16.12 14.97 -17.99
CA ASP A 315 16.30 13.55 -17.65
C ASP A 315 14.98 12.74 -17.56
N ALA A 316 13.82 13.40 -17.53
CA ALA A 316 12.54 12.72 -17.36
C ALA A 316 12.28 11.59 -18.36
N HIS A 317 12.73 11.74 -19.62
CA HIS A 317 12.53 10.71 -20.63
C HIS A 317 13.45 9.47 -20.45
N LEU A 318 14.55 9.59 -19.69
CA LEU A 318 15.37 8.42 -19.34
C LEU A 318 14.60 7.48 -18.43
N TYR A 319 13.90 8.03 -17.45
CA TYR A 319 13.02 7.27 -16.56
C TYR A 319 11.87 6.59 -17.32
N LEU A 320 11.26 7.30 -18.29
CA LEU A 320 10.22 6.71 -19.13
C LEU A 320 10.75 5.54 -19.97
N ARG A 321 11.92 5.69 -20.59
CA ARG A 321 12.57 4.62 -21.39
C ARG A 321 12.84 3.39 -20.53
N ARG A 322 13.36 3.57 -19.30
CA ARG A 322 13.59 2.51 -18.33
C ARG A 322 12.26 1.84 -17.93
N ALA A 323 11.24 2.64 -17.62
CA ALA A 323 9.94 2.15 -17.16
C ALA A 323 9.24 1.28 -18.23
N ASP A 324 9.18 1.75 -19.47
CA ASP A 324 8.54 0.99 -20.54
C ASP A 324 9.35 -0.27 -20.92
N THR A 325 10.70 -0.23 -20.79
CA THR A 325 11.54 -1.42 -20.96
C THR A 325 11.28 -2.46 -19.88
N VAL A 326 11.24 -2.06 -18.61
CA VAL A 326 10.94 -2.97 -17.49
C VAL A 326 9.54 -3.57 -17.62
N ALA A 327 8.55 -2.75 -18.00
CA ALA A 327 7.18 -3.22 -18.22
C ALA A 327 7.11 -4.29 -19.32
N ALA A 328 7.83 -4.10 -20.42
CA ALA A 328 7.91 -5.09 -21.50
C ALA A 328 8.57 -6.40 -21.02
N LEU A 329 9.71 -6.31 -20.32
CA LEU A 329 10.45 -7.48 -19.83
C LEU A 329 9.65 -8.33 -18.86
N LEU A 330 8.88 -7.70 -17.96
CA LEU A 330 8.04 -8.42 -16.97
C LEU A 330 6.75 -8.98 -17.56
N SER A 331 6.30 -8.48 -18.70
CA SER A 331 5.05 -8.91 -19.36
C SER A 331 5.29 -9.95 -20.47
N ASP A 332 6.54 -10.13 -20.93
CA ASP A 332 6.87 -11.04 -22.04
C ASP A 332 6.77 -12.50 -21.56
N GLY A 333 5.63 -13.13 -21.87
CA GLY A 333 5.36 -14.54 -21.67
C GLY A 333 4.97 -14.98 -20.25
N ARG A 334 5.12 -14.13 -19.26
CA ARG A 334 4.65 -14.37 -17.89
C ARG A 334 4.04 -13.11 -17.29
N GLN A 335 2.72 -13.00 -17.32
CA GLN A 335 2.00 -11.82 -16.85
C GLN A 335 1.78 -11.88 -15.33
N PRO A 336 2.42 -11.01 -14.53
CA PRO A 336 2.32 -11.07 -13.07
C PRO A 336 0.88 -11.10 -12.53
N LEU A 337 -0.03 -10.34 -13.15
CA LEU A 337 -1.43 -10.27 -12.70
C LEU A 337 -2.21 -11.56 -12.94
N VAL A 338 -1.91 -12.30 -14.00
CA VAL A 338 -2.50 -13.63 -14.25
C VAL A 338 -1.96 -14.62 -13.24
N ASP A 339 -0.66 -14.54 -12.93
CA ASP A 339 -0.03 -15.41 -11.93
C ASP A 339 -0.57 -15.13 -10.52
N VAL A 340 -0.94 -13.89 -10.19
CA VAL A 340 -1.64 -13.55 -8.92
C VAL A 340 -2.96 -14.31 -8.80
N VAL A 341 -3.76 -14.36 -9.87
CA VAL A 341 -5.03 -15.10 -9.89
C VAL A 341 -4.78 -16.61 -9.78
N ALA A 342 -3.82 -17.13 -10.54
CA ALA A 342 -3.47 -18.55 -10.50
C ALA A 342 -3.01 -18.99 -9.10
N ALA A 343 -2.13 -18.21 -8.45
CA ALA A 343 -1.67 -18.47 -7.10
C ALA A 343 -2.81 -18.37 -6.06
N HIS A 344 -3.74 -17.41 -6.23
CA HIS A 344 -4.92 -17.31 -5.38
C HIS A 344 -5.82 -18.55 -5.50
N ARG A 345 -6.10 -19.01 -6.72
CA ARG A 345 -6.85 -20.26 -6.97
C ARG A 345 -6.18 -21.49 -6.35
N ALA A 346 -4.85 -21.53 -6.37
CA ALA A 346 -4.05 -22.60 -5.77
C ALA A 346 -3.96 -22.54 -4.23
N GLY A 347 -4.57 -21.52 -3.58
CA GLY A 347 -4.46 -21.31 -2.14
C GLY A 347 -3.07 -20.87 -1.66
N GLN A 348 -2.24 -20.36 -2.57
CA GLN A 348 -0.87 -19.90 -2.30
C GLN A 348 -0.80 -18.41 -1.93
N ALA A 349 -1.93 -17.72 -1.89
CA ALA A 349 -2.03 -16.35 -1.42
C ALA A 349 -1.85 -16.30 0.10
N HIS A 350 -0.62 -16.36 0.57
CA HIS A 350 -0.31 -16.28 1.99
C HIS A 350 -0.38 -14.83 2.46
N GLY A 351 -1.00 -14.62 3.63
CA GLY A 351 -0.91 -13.35 4.33
C GLY A 351 0.54 -13.09 4.76
N ALA A 352 1.00 -11.85 4.65
CA ALA A 352 2.25 -11.45 5.26
C ALA A 352 2.21 -11.81 6.76
N SER A 353 3.13 -12.63 7.22
CA SER A 353 3.28 -12.92 8.65
C SER A 353 4.36 -11.98 9.20
N LEU A 354 3.99 -11.19 10.20
CA LEU A 354 4.98 -10.44 10.97
C LEU A 354 5.71 -11.44 11.89
N GLN A 355 7.03 -11.49 11.78
CA GLN A 355 7.81 -12.08 12.84
C GLN A 355 7.75 -11.15 14.05
N LEU A 356 6.91 -11.49 15.00
CA LEU A 356 6.78 -10.75 16.23
C LEU A 356 7.97 -11.04 17.16
N PRO A 357 8.43 -10.06 17.95
CA PRO A 357 9.52 -10.25 18.88
C PRO A 357 9.16 -11.26 19.99
N PRO A 358 10.15 -11.81 20.74
CA PRO A 358 9.92 -12.85 21.73
C PRO A 358 8.87 -12.54 22.80
N GLU A 359 8.71 -11.27 23.18
CA GLU A 359 7.70 -10.81 24.13
C GLU A 359 6.25 -11.05 23.65
N ALA A 360 6.04 -11.24 22.37
CA ALA A 360 4.75 -11.60 21.80
C ALA A 360 4.23 -12.95 22.33
N ALA A 361 5.10 -13.85 22.80
CA ALA A 361 4.73 -15.16 23.29
C ALA A 361 3.83 -15.07 24.56
N GLU A 362 4.14 -14.15 25.47
CA GLU A 362 3.35 -13.92 26.68
C GLU A 362 1.95 -13.39 26.35
N PHE A 363 1.86 -12.40 25.45
CA PHE A 363 0.60 -11.85 24.98
C PHE A 363 -0.24 -12.92 24.27
N ARG A 364 0.40 -13.80 23.51
CA ARG A 364 -0.25 -14.91 22.82
C ARG A 364 -0.88 -15.92 23.78
N GLU A 365 -0.18 -16.29 24.84
CA GLU A 365 -0.71 -17.15 25.90
C GLU A 365 -1.94 -16.53 26.57
N GLN A 366 -1.87 -15.24 26.93
CA GLN A 366 -2.97 -14.51 27.54
C GLN A 366 -4.18 -14.41 26.60
N ALA A 367 -3.97 -14.06 25.33
CA ALA A 367 -5.05 -13.95 24.35
C ALA A 367 -5.73 -15.30 24.07
N ARG A 368 -4.95 -16.39 23.94
CA ARG A 368 -5.49 -17.75 23.79
C ARG A 368 -6.33 -18.18 24.99
N ALA A 369 -5.85 -17.92 26.20
CA ALA A 369 -6.60 -18.21 27.41
C ALA A 369 -7.94 -17.45 27.44
N ALA A 370 -7.93 -16.17 27.01
CA ALA A 370 -9.14 -15.37 26.92
C ALA A 370 -10.12 -15.93 25.87
N VAL A 371 -9.66 -16.31 24.69
CA VAL A 371 -10.49 -16.92 23.64
C VAL A 371 -11.08 -18.25 24.10
N GLN A 372 -10.28 -19.10 24.75
CA GLN A 372 -10.76 -20.37 25.32
C GLN A 372 -11.84 -20.15 26.39
N HIS A 373 -11.62 -19.17 27.28
CA HIS A 373 -12.63 -18.83 28.29
C HIS A 373 -13.91 -18.29 27.67
N LEU A 374 -13.79 -17.35 26.71
CA LEU A 374 -14.92 -16.78 25.97
C LEU A 374 -15.79 -17.87 25.31
N ALA A 375 -15.17 -18.92 24.77
CA ALA A 375 -15.87 -20.04 24.16
C ALA A 375 -16.71 -20.86 25.15
N THR A 376 -16.39 -20.81 26.46
CA THR A 376 -17.16 -21.49 27.51
C THR A 376 -18.35 -20.69 28.00
N LEU A 377 -18.39 -19.38 27.73
CA LEU A 377 -19.44 -18.49 28.23
C LEU A 377 -20.69 -18.53 27.36
N PRO A 378 -21.88 -18.40 28.00
CA PRO A 378 -23.12 -18.10 27.29
C PRO A 378 -22.99 -16.82 26.47
N GLU A 379 -23.68 -16.75 25.35
CA GLU A 379 -23.62 -15.56 24.43
C GLU A 379 -23.96 -14.24 25.19
N SER A 380 -24.90 -14.26 26.10
CA SER A 380 -25.31 -13.10 26.91
C SER A 380 -24.22 -12.56 27.84
N GLU A 381 -23.21 -13.36 28.19
CA GLU A 381 -22.11 -12.97 29.10
C GLU A 381 -20.84 -12.60 28.37
N ARG A 382 -20.71 -12.95 27.08
CA ARG A 382 -19.49 -12.74 26.29
C ARG A 382 -19.09 -11.28 26.19
N ARG A 383 -20.06 -10.40 25.95
CA ARG A 383 -19.79 -8.95 25.83
C ARG A 383 -19.25 -8.37 27.14
N ASP A 384 -19.87 -8.70 28.26
CA ASP A 384 -19.43 -8.22 29.58
C ASP A 384 -18.03 -8.73 29.90
N TYR A 385 -17.73 -9.99 29.61
CA TYR A 385 -16.37 -10.52 29.74
C TYR A 385 -15.34 -9.76 28.87
N LEU A 386 -15.65 -9.47 27.61
CA LEU A 386 -14.77 -8.71 26.73
C LEU A 386 -14.53 -7.29 27.24
N VAL A 387 -15.53 -6.66 27.83
CA VAL A 387 -15.41 -5.34 28.48
C VAL A 387 -14.55 -5.42 29.72
N ASP A 388 -14.88 -6.32 30.67
CA ASP A 388 -14.19 -6.42 31.96
C ASP A 388 -12.72 -6.84 31.81
N SER A 389 -12.39 -7.67 30.82
CA SER A 389 -11.02 -8.08 30.49
C SER A 389 -10.28 -7.08 29.60
N GLY A 390 -10.96 -6.07 29.06
CA GLY A 390 -10.43 -5.06 28.17
C GLY A 390 -10.16 -5.53 26.73
N TYR A 391 -10.55 -6.74 26.36
CA TYR A 391 -10.36 -7.27 25.00
C TYR A 391 -11.34 -6.68 23.97
N LEU A 392 -12.45 -6.05 24.39
CA LEU A 392 -13.34 -5.36 23.46
C LEU A 392 -12.64 -4.17 22.76
N VAL A 393 -11.84 -3.43 23.51
CA VAL A 393 -11.12 -2.23 23.04
C VAL A 393 -9.66 -2.23 23.57
N PRO A 394 -8.83 -3.19 23.15
CA PRO A 394 -7.56 -3.49 23.82
C PRO A 394 -6.60 -2.31 23.86
N HIS A 395 -6.60 -1.43 22.86
CA HIS A 395 -5.73 -0.26 22.79
C HIS A 395 -6.17 0.94 23.63
N TRP A 396 -7.38 0.88 24.24
CA TRP A 396 -7.85 1.99 25.07
C TRP A 396 -7.17 1.95 26.45
N ARG A 397 -7.15 3.13 27.09
CA ARG A 397 -6.62 3.25 28.46
C ARG A 397 -7.48 2.49 29.46
N LYS A 398 -6.84 2.04 30.52
CA LYS A 398 -7.56 1.50 31.70
C LYS A 398 -8.47 2.58 32.28
N PRO A 399 -9.64 2.23 32.83
CA PRO A 399 -10.11 0.85 33.08
C PRO A 399 -10.83 0.19 31.89
N TRP A 400 -11.04 0.88 30.79
CA TRP A 400 -11.89 0.40 29.68
C TRP A 400 -11.20 -0.59 28.73
N GLY A 401 -9.92 -0.44 28.55
CA GLY A 401 -9.09 -1.32 27.71
C GLY A 401 -7.87 -1.84 28.48
N ARG A 402 -6.96 -2.42 27.75
CA ARG A 402 -5.74 -3.04 28.29
C ARG A 402 -4.52 -2.11 28.24
N GLU A 403 -4.65 -0.95 27.59
CA GLU A 403 -3.52 -0.10 27.17
C GLU A 403 -2.55 -0.88 26.26
N ALA A 404 -3.10 -1.85 25.51
CA ALA A 404 -2.34 -2.76 24.69
C ALA A 404 -1.43 -2.00 23.73
N GLY A 405 -0.14 -2.27 23.82
CA GLY A 405 0.84 -1.83 22.84
C GLY A 405 0.60 -2.52 21.50
N ALA A 406 1.30 -2.08 20.46
CA ALA A 406 1.02 -2.58 19.11
C ALA A 406 1.33 -4.08 18.95
N ILE A 407 2.34 -4.63 19.65
CA ILE A 407 2.63 -6.07 19.64
C ILE A 407 1.45 -6.85 20.25
N GLU A 408 0.96 -6.41 21.40
CA GLU A 408 -0.19 -7.04 22.06
C GLU A 408 -1.46 -6.96 21.20
N GLN A 409 -1.70 -5.82 20.53
CA GLN A 409 -2.84 -5.67 19.62
C GLN A 409 -2.78 -6.64 18.45
N LEU A 410 -1.60 -6.78 17.79
CA LEU A 410 -1.41 -7.72 16.69
C LEU A 410 -1.64 -9.16 17.13
N VAL A 411 -1.12 -9.53 18.29
CA VAL A 411 -1.34 -10.86 18.85
C VAL A 411 -2.82 -11.10 19.14
N ILE A 412 -3.52 -10.10 19.71
CA ILE A 412 -4.97 -10.20 19.95
C ILE A 412 -5.72 -10.38 18.63
N GLU A 413 -5.39 -9.61 17.59
CA GLU A 413 -6.01 -9.75 16.26
C GLU A 413 -5.80 -11.16 15.66
N GLU A 414 -4.59 -11.71 15.80
CA GLU A 414 -4.28 -13.08 15.34
C GLU A 414 -5.08 -14.14 16.11
N GLU A 415 -5.06 -14.09 17.45
CA GLU A 415 -5.66 -15.13 18.28
C GLU A 415 -7.21 -15.04 18.34
N PHE A 416 -7.78 -13.85 18.13
CA PHE A 416 -9.23 -13.62 18.02
C PHE A 416 -9.75 -13.83 16.59
N GLN A 417 -8.92 -14.24 15.64
CA GLN A 417 -9.39 -14.55 14.29
C GLN A 417 -10.47 -15.63 14.30
N GLY A 418 -11.65 -15.30 13.75
CA GLY A 418 -12.81 -16.21 13.76
C GLY A 418 -13.63 -16.17 15.04
N VAL A 419 -13.26 -15.34 16.02
CA VAL A 419 -14.06 -15.09 17.22
C VAL A 419 -14.98 -13.89 16.95
N GLU A 420 -16.26 -14.05 17.25
CA GLU A 420 -17.24 -12.96 17.11
C GLU A 420 -17.04 -11.95 18.28
N VAL A 421 -16.51 -10.76 17.91
CA VAL A 421 -16.34 -9.62 18.82
C VAL A 421 -17.34 -8.54 18.45
N PRO A 422 -18.12 -7.99 19.41
CA PRO A 422 -19.09 -6.95 19.11
C PRO A 422 -18.48 -5.70 18.49
N GLU A 423 -18.97 -5.27 17.33
CA GLU A 423 -18.54 -4.03 16.70
C GLU A 423 -19.20 -2.82 17.38
N LEU A 424 -18.40 -1.81 17.66
CA LEU A 424 -18.89 -0.55 18.24
C LEU A 424 -19.33 0.47 17.17
N GLY A 425 -18.92 0.27 15.92
CA GLY A 425 -19.23 1.17 14.82
C GLY A 425 -18.86 2.63 15.14
N ILE A 426 -19.78 3.55 14.86
CA ILE A 426 -19.59 5.00 15.10
C ILE A 426 -19.39 5.30 16.59
N ALA A 427 -20.15 4.60 17.45
CA ALA A 427 -19.99 4.77 18.90
C ALA A 427 -18.55 4.49 19.37
N GLY A 428 -17.81 3.63 18.68
CA GLY A 428 -16.41 3.32 18.98
C GLY A 428 -15.50 4.54 18.88
N TRP A 429 -15.46 5.23 17.72
CA TRP A 429 -14.55 6.39 17.60
C TRP A 429 -15.05 7.64 18.32
N VAL A 430 -16.37 7.79 18.51
CA VAL A 430 -16.94 8.86 19.32
C VAL A 430 -16.53 8.69 20.78
N THR A 431 -16.74 7.52 21.36
CA THR A 431 -16.39 7.23 22.77
C THR A 431 -14.87 7.14 22.97
N LEU A 432 -14.09 6.72 21.98
CA LEU A 432 -12.63 6.86 22.01
C LEU A 432 -12.23 8.34 22.14
N THR A 433 -12.89 9.24 21.41
CA THR A 433 -12.67 10.67 21.55
C THR A 433 -13.02 11.17 22.95
N LEU A 434 -14.16 10.73 23.49
CA LEU A 434 -14.55 11.05 24.89
C LEU A 434 -13.50 10.56 25.88
N SER A 435 -12.94 9.36 25.69
CA SER A 435 -11.87 8.83 26.54
C SER A 435 -10.59 9.69 26.53
N GLN A 436 -10.33 10.36 25.41
CA GLN A 436 -9.15 11.20 25.21
C GLN A 436 -9.31 12.62 25.76
N VAL A 437 -10.50 13.21 25.64
CA VAL A 437 -10.71 14.65 25.89
C VAL A 437 -11.83 14.96 26.88
N GLY A 438 -12.67 14.01 27.26
CA GLY A 438 -13.74 14.17 28.23
C GLY A 438 -13.23 14.36 29.67
N SER A 439 -14.04 15.00 30.53
CA SER A 439 -13.78 15.02 31.97
C SER A 439 -13.93 13.59 32.55
N GLU A 440 -13.38 13.35 33.74
CA GLU A 440 -13.51 12.03 34.38
C GLU A 440 -14.98 11.68 34.64
N GLU A 441 -15.82 12.68 35.00
CA GLU A 441 -17.25 12.51 35.16
C GLU A 441 -17.94 12.08 33.86
N GLN A 442 -17.60 12.74 32.73
CA GLN A 442 -18.12 12.40 31.40
C GLN A 442 -17.69 10.99 30.98
N LYS A 443 -16.43 10.64 31.21
CA LYS A 443 -15.91 9.30 30.90
C LYS A 443 -16.65 8.21 31.64
N MET A 444 -16.82 8.38 32.95
CA MET A 444 -17.54 7.41 33.81
C MET A 444 -19.01 7.29 33.41
N ARG A 445 -19.64 8.41 33.03
CA ARG A 445 -21.06 8.43 32.65
C ARG A 445 -21.34 7.74 31.34
N TRP A 446 -20.45 7.86 30.33
CA TRP A 446 -20.78 7.56 28.96
C TRP A 446 -20.05 6.34 28.38
N ILE A 447 -18.82 6.02 28.82
CA ILE A 447 -18.02 4.99 28.15
C ILE A 447 -18.52 3.58 28.47
N ASP A 448 -18.64 3.23 29.75
CA ASP A 448 -19.04 1.88 30.16
C ASP A 448 -20.41 1.45 29.59
N PRO A 449 -21.47 2.30 29.62
CA PRO A 449 -22.75 1.93 29.00
C PRO A 449 -22.65 1.64 27.49
N VAL A 450 -21.77 2.31 26.76
CA VAL A 450 -21.54 2.03 25.33
C VAL A 450 -20.83 0.70 25.13
N LEU A 451 -19.76 0.47 25.86
CA LEU A 451 -19.03 -0.79 25.76
C LEU A 451 -19.92 -1.99 26.04
N ARG A 452 -20.81 -1.88 27.03
CA ARG A 452 -21.80 -2.92 27.38
C ARG A 452 -23.04 -2.95 26.48
N GLY A 453 -23.09 -2.10 25.42
CA GLY A 453 -24.21 -2.07 24.48
C GLY A 453 -25.52 -1.52 25.04
N LYS A 454 -25.48 -0.80 26.18
CA LYS A 454 -26.67 -0.19 26.79
C LYS A 454 -27.05 1.14 26.14
N ASN A 455 -26.06 1.85 25.58
CA ASN A 455 -26.24 3.13 24.87
C ASN A 455 -25.48 3.09 23.56
N SER A 456 -25.96 3.84 22.57
CA SER A 456 -25.27 4.08 21.31
C SER A 456 -25.10 5.57 21.04
N TRP A 457 -24.07 5.91 20.29
CA TRP A 457 -23.70 7.27 19.94
C TRP A 457 -23.58 7.44 18.43
N CYS A 458 -24.00 8.62 17.94
CA CYS A 458 -23.73 9.04 16.59
C CYS A 458 -22.86 10.32 16.57
N GLN A 459 -22.35 10.65 15.37
CA GLN A 459 -21.53 11.82 15.11
C GLN A 459 -22.36 12.87 14.37
N LEU A 460 -22.53 14.05 14.95
CA LEU A 460 -23.40 15.15 14.49
C LEU A 460 -22.54 16.31 13.97
N PHE A 461 -21.83 16.11 12.84
CA PHE A 461 -20.91 17.11 12.33
C PHE A 461 -21.46 17.82 11.09
N SER A 462 -21.82 17.07 10.05
CA SER A 462 -22.23 17.66 8.76
C SER A 462 -23.56 18.41 8.85
N GLU A 463 -23.66 19.49 8.07
CA GLU A 463 -24.89 20.26 7.88
C GLU A 463 -25.18 20.43 6.38
N PRO A 464 -26.39 20.82 5.95
CA PRO A 464 -26.69 21.03 4.54
C PRO A 464 -25.73 21.98 3.81
N GLY A 465 -25.13 22.94 4.54
CA GLY A 465 -24.16 23.91 4.03
C GLY A 465 -22.71 23.66 4.45
N ALA A 466 -22.40 22.59 5.20
CA ALA A 466 -21.07 22.32 5.78
C ALA A 466 -20.78 20.84 5.80
N GLY A 467 -20.23 20.33 4.70
CA GLY A 467 -19.76 18.93 4.53
C GLY A 467 -18.23 18.86 4.63
N SER A 468 -17.52 18.86 3.49
CA SER A 468 -16.04 18.88 3.45
C SER A 468 -15.44 20.04 4.22
N ASP A 469 -16.13 21.19 4.27
CA ASP A 469 -15.80 22.34 5.11
C ASP A 469 -16.46 22.23 6.48
N ALA A 470 -16.03 21.24 7.25
CA ALA A 470 -16.65 20.87 8.53
C ALA A 470 -16.61 21.96 9.62
N ALA A 471 -15.77 22.99 9.47
CA ALA A 471 -15.73 24.12 10.39
C ALA A 471 -16.77 25.22 10.08
N ALA A 472 -17.45 25.13 8.92
CA ALA A 472 -18.45 26.11 8.49
C ALA A 472 -19.84 25.88 9.12
N VAL A 473 -19.92 25.12 10.21
CA VAL A 473 -21.17 24.79 10.92
C VAL A 473 -21.92 26.05 11.37
N ARG A 474 -23.24 26.00 11.25
CA ARG A 474 -24.20 27.05 11.57
C ARG A 474 -25.16 26.69 12.71
N THR A 475 -25.29 25.40 13.05
CA THR A 475 -26.05 24.97 14.24
C THR A 475 -25.57 25.79 15.41
N SER A 476 -26.43 26.66 15.95
CA SER A 476 -26.09 27.64 16.99
C SER A 476 -26.30 27.06 18.38
N ALA A 477 -25.49 27.51 19.34
CA ALA A 477 -25.71 27.27 20.75
C ALA A 477 -25.61 28.61 21.49
N THR A 478 -26.73 29.03 22.08
CA THR A 478 -26.83 30.31 22.83
C THR A 478 -26.76 30.02 24.33
N ARG A 479 -25.92 30.81 25.01
CA ARG A 479 -25.73 30.68 26.48
C ARG A 479 -27.01 31.02 27.22
N VAL A 480 -27.41 30.16 28.16
CA VAL A 480 -28.50 30.36 29.10
C VAL A 480 -28.05 29.97 30.51
N ASP A 481 -28.90 30.16 31.50
CA ASP A 481 -28.59 29.76 32.89
C ASP A 481 -28.39 28.21 32.99
N GLY A 482 -27.24 27.81 33.50
CA GLY A 482 -26.86 26.40 33.68
C GLY A 482 -26.50 25.62 32.39
N GLY A 483 -26.51 26.25 31.21
CA GLY A 483 -26.22 25.52 29.97
C GLY A 483 -26.40 26.33 28.70
N TRP A 484 -26.87 25.64 27.65
CA TRP A 484 -26.97 26.15 26.29
C TRP A 484 -28.30 25.77 25.64
N ARG A 485 -28.81 26.62 24.76
CA ARG A 485 -29.92 26.32 23.87
C ARG A 485 -29.40 26.12 22.46
N VAL A 486 -29.60 24.90 21.93
CA VAL A 486 -29.10 24.49 20.62
C VAL A 486 -30.23 24.54 19.59
N ASN A 487 -29.96 25.22 18.47
CA ASN A 487 -30.87 25.34 17.35
C ASN A 487 -30.15 25.07 16.02
N GLY A 488 -30.71 24.25 15.16
CA GLY A 488 -30.14 23.95 13.85
C GLY A 488 -30.46 22.57 13.31
N GLN A 489 -29.65 22.13 12.35
CA GLN A 489 -29.85 20.87 11.66
C GLN A 489 -28.51 20.19 11.40
N LYS A 490 -28.48 18.87 11.58
CA LYS A 490 -27.40 17.99 11.12
C LYS A 490 -27.93 17.04 10.04
N VAL A 491 -27.03 16.63 9.14
CA VAL A 491 -27.36 15.76 8.03
C VAL A 491 -26.27 14.69 7.84
N TRP A 492 -26.59 13.62 7.16
CA TRP A 492 -25.71 12.48 6.92
C TRP A 492 -25.26 11.81 8.22
N THR A 493 -26.09 11.86 9.26
CA THR A 493 -25.82 11.23 10.54
C THR A 493 -26.15 9.75 10.45
N SER A 494 -25.16 8.88 10.49
CA SER A 494 -25.37 7.45 10.40
C SER A 494 -26.06 6.93 11.68
N ALA A 495 -27.11 6.12 11.50
CA ALA A 495 -27.82 5.38 12.52
C ALA A 495 -28.37 6.22 13.71
N ALA A 496 -28.64 7.52 13.52
CA ALA A 496 -29.10 8.40 14.59
C ALA A 496 -30.42 7.93 15.24
N LEU A 497 -31.32 7.32 14.47
CA LEU A 497 -32.57 6.73 14.98
C LEU A 497 -32.37 5.68 16.09
N GLY A 498 -31.23 4.98 16.09
CA GLY A 498 -30.88 3.97 17.10
C GLY A 498 -30.01 4.50 18.23
N CYS A 499 -29.64 5.80 18.22
CA CYS A 499 -28.71 6.37 19.18
C CYS A 499 -29.44 7.16 20.28
N GLN A 500 -28.94 7.06 21.50
CA GLN A 500 -29.41 7.87 22.64
C GLN A 500 -28.65 9.18 22.73
N TRP A 501 -27.41 9.20 22.23
CA TRP A 501 -26.52 10.35 22.33
C TRP A 501 -25.89 10.71 20.98
N GLY A 502 -25.62 11.99 20.79
CA GLY A 502 -24.87 12.50 19.65
C GLY A 502 -23.76 13.46 20.05
N LEU A 503 -22.56 13.28 19.46
CA LEU A 503 -21.45 14.23 19.65
C LEU A 503 -21.51 15.27 18.54
N ALA A 504 -21.89 16.51 18.91
CA ALA A 504 -22.20 17.59 17.97
C ALA A 504 -21.18 18.72 17.97
N THR A 505 -20.83 19.20 16.77
CA THR A 505 -20.19 20.50 16.59
C THR A 505 -21.25 21.60 16.52
N VAL A 506 -21.14 22.63 17.35
CA VAL A 506 -22.07 23.76 17.39
C VAL A 506 -21.33 25.10 17.38
N ARG A 507 -21.96 26.15 16.88
CA ARG A 507 -21.46 27.52 16.85
C ARG A 507 -21.85 28.26 18.12
N THR A 508 -20.92 28.47 19.04
CA THR A 508 -21.12 29.24 20.28
C THR A 508 -20.73 30.71 20.16
N ASP A 509 -19.84 31.01 19.23
CA ASP A 509 -19.46 32.43 18.93
C ASP A 509 -19.47 32.65 17.42
N PRO A 510 -20.54 33.31 16.90
CA PRO A 510 -20.63 33.63 15.47
C PRO A 510 -19.67 34.75 15.02
N GLY A 511 -19.13 35.56 15.96
CA GLY A 511 -18.19 36.63 15.68
C GLY A 511 -16.72 36.17 15.66
N ALA A 512 -16.43 34.99 16.17
CA ALA A 512 -15.08 34.46 16.21
C ALA A 512 -14.61 33.92 14.84
N PRO A 513 -13.29 33.83 14.61
CA PRO A 513 -12.76 33.12 13.46
C PRO A 513 -13.34 31.72 13.34
N LYS A 514 -13.52 31.25 12.11
CA LYS A 514 -14.25 30.03 11.74
C LYS A 514 -14.02 28.81 12.67
N HIS A 515 -12.77 28.53 13.02
CA HIS A 515 -12.41 27.39 13.88
C HIS A 515 -12.52 27.67 15.38
N ALA A 516 -12.40 28.93 15.80
CA ALA A 516 -12.42 29.33 17.21
C ALA A 516 -13.84 29.51 17.79
N GLY A 517 -14.85 29.67 16.94
CA GLY A 517 -16.25 29.84 17.35
C GLY A 517 -17.02 28.52 17.51
N VAL A 518 -16.36 27.37 17.39
CA VAL A 518 -16.98 26.03 17.46
C VAL A 518 -16.75 25.43 18.84
N THR A 519 -17.81 24.86 19.41
CA THR A 519 -17.77 24.05 20.66
C THR A 519 -18.28 22.64 20.36
N MET A 520 -17.80 21.66 21.11
CA MET A 520 -18.28 20.29 21.03
C MET A 520 -19.23 20.02 22.18
N MET A 521 -20.38 19.44 21.88
CA MET A 521 -21.42 19.11 22.88
C MET A 521 -21.93 17.69 22.70
N ALA A 522 -22.17 17.01 23.82
CA ALA A 522 -22.96 15.79 23.86
C ALA A 522 -24.44 16.16 23.93
N ILE A 523 -25.24 15.69 22.98
CA ILE A 523 -26.68 15.98 22.90
C ILE A 523 -27.46 14.72 23.17
N ASP A 524 -28.41 14.79 24.11
CA ASP A 524 -29.40 13.75 24.36
C ASP A 524 -30.43 13.74 23.22
N LEU A 525 -30.38 12.69 22.39
CA LEU A 525 -31.26 12.53 21.22
C LEU A 525 -32.67 12.07 21.61
N THR A 526 -32.89 11.66 22.86
CA THR A 526 -34.19 11.30 23.36
C THR A 526 -35.02 12.52 23.83
N SER A 527 -34.40 13.70 23.81
CA SER A 527 -35.06 14.96 24.12
C SER A 527 -36.25 15.22 23.19
N PRO A 528 -37.41 15.67 23.70
CA PRO A 528 -38.60 15.95 22.88
C PRO A 528 -38.37 17.06 21.83
N ASN A 529 -37.34 17.85 21.99
CA ASN A 529 -36.96 18.94 21.08
C ASN A 529 -35.95 18.51 20.00
N VAL A 530 -35.68 17.21 19.90
CA VAL A 530 -34.88 16.62 18.83
C VAL A 530 -35.81 15.82 17.90
N GLU A 531 -35.78 16.15 16.62
CA GLU A 531 -36.48 15.40 15.59
C GLU A 531 -35.47 14.70 14.70
N ILE A 532 -35.61 13.39 14.50
CA ILE A 532 -34.74 12.60 13.62
C ILE A 532 -35.57 12.09 12.45
N ARG A 533 -35.13 12.38 11.23
CA ARG A 533 -35.77 11.94 9.98
C ARG A 533 -34.84 11.03 9.20
N PRO A 534 -35.30 9.86 8.75
CA PRO A 534 -34.49 9.01 7.89
C PRO A 534 -34.27 9.67 6.53
N LEU A 535 -33.09 9.43 5.96
CA LEU A 535 -32.75 9.75 4.56
C LEU A 535 -32.68 8.45 3.78
N ARG A 536 -33.50 8.35 2.75
CA ARG A 536 -33.46 7.18 1.87
C ARG A 536 -32.30 7.29 0.90
N GLU A 537 -31.42 6.34 0.93
CA GLU A 537 -30.19 6.26 0.16
C GLU A 537 -30.42 5.61 -1.22
N ILE A 538 -29.39 5.64 -2.08
CA ILE A 538 -29.45 4.99 -3.40
C ILE A 538 -29.57 3.45 -3.31
N THR A 539 -29.19 2.85 -2.18
CA THR A 539 -29.38 1.43 -1.86
C THR A 539 -30.84 1.08 -1.57
N GLY A 540 -31.64 2.08 -1.22
CA GLY A 540 -32.99 1.93 -0.70
C GLY A 540 -33.07 1.91 0.82
N ASP A 541 -31.95 1.81 1.50
CA ASP A 541 -31.82 1.84 2.96
C ASP A 541 -31.99 3.26 3.52
N GLU A 542 -32.10 3.33 4.85
CA GLU A 542 -32.26 4.57 5.62
C GLU A 542 -31.21 4.66 6.74
N LEU A 543 -29.94 4.32 6.42
CA LEU A 543 -28.85 4.35 7.37
C LEU A 543 -28.52 5.76 7.83
N PHE A 544 -28.52 6.73 6.91
CA PHE A 544 -28.26 8.13 7.21
C PHE A 544 -29.53 8.87 7.61
N ASN A 545 -29.37 9.85 8.50
CA ASN A 545 -30.49 10.61 9.03
C ASN A 545 -30.22 12.12 9.02
N GLU A 546 -31.29 12.91 8.97
CA GLU A 546 -31.32 14.32 9.35
C GLU A 546 -31.69 14.42 10.81
N VAL A 547 -31.04 15.33 11.54
CA VAL A 547 -31.32 15.58 12.97
C VAL A 547 -31.55 17.07 13.15
N PHE A 548 -32.76 17.42 13.61
CA PHE A 548 -33.18 18.80 13.85
C PHE A 548 -33.18 19.09 15.33
N PHE A 549 -32.71 20.27 15.70
CA PHE A 549 -32.69 20.79 17.06
C PHE A 549 -33.56 22.05 17.12
N ASP A 550 -34.60 22.01 17.97
CA ASP A 550 -35.49 23.14 18.21
C ASP A 550 -35.46 23.50 19.71
N ASP A 551 -34.60 24.47 20.05
CA ASP A 551 -34.40 24.96 21.40
C ASP A 551 -33.97 23.84 22.40
N VAL A 552 -33.11 22.93 21.99
CA VAL A 552 -32.63 21.80 22.80
C VAL A 552 -31.74 22.31 23.91
N PHE A 553 -32.09 21.99 25.17
CA PHE A 553 -31.24 22.36 26.30
C PHE A 553 -30.10 21.36 26.49
N VAL A 554 -28.86 21.89 26.51
CA VAL A 554 -27.64 21.11 26.79
C VAL A 554 -26.98 21.71 28.04
N PRO A 555 -26.88 20.96 29.16
CA PRO A 555 -26.24 21.45 30.36
C PRO A 555 -24.72 21.66 30.18
N ASP A 556 -24.14 22.50 31.05
CA ASP A 556 -22.70 22.76 31.02
C ASP A 556 -21.84 21.50 31.21
N SER A 557 -22.33 20.53 31.95
CA SER A 557 -21.69 19.21 32.16
C SER A 557 -21.51 18.41 30.87
N ASP A 558 -22.31 18.72 29.84
CA ASP A 558 -22.32 17.98 28.57
C ASP A 558 -21.54 18.71 27.47
N VAL A 559 -20.83 19.78 27.79
CA VAL A 559 -19.82 20.40 26.93
C VAL A 559 -18.56 19.54 26.96
N VAL A 560 -18.10 19.08 25.81
CA VAL A 560 -16.91 18.21 25.68
C VAL A 560 -15.69 19.05 25.33
N GLY A 561 -14.72 19.08 26.23
CA GLY A 561 -13.59 20.02 26.14
C GLY A 561 -13.97 21.43 26.56
N ALA A 562 -13.23 22.44 26.10
CA ALA A 562 -13.51 23.84 26.43
C ALA A 562 -14.41 24.52 25.38
N VAL A 563 -15.20 25.50 25.85
CA VAL A 563 -16.00 26.37 24.97
C VAL A 563 -15.08 27.11 24.00
N GLY A 564 -15.39 27.09 22.70
CA GLY A 564 -14.57 27.66 21.63
C GLY A 564 -13.43 26.77 21.15
N GLU A 565 -13.15 25.66 21.83
CA GLU A 565 -12.11 24.69 21.42
C GLU A 565 -12.67 23.43 20.75
N GLY A 566 -13.94 23.42 20.38
CA GLY A 566 -14.60 22.24 19.77
C GLY A 566 -13.95 21.76 18.50
N TRP A 567 -13.25 22.65 17.75
CA TRP A 567 -12.51 22.22 16.56
C TRP A 567 -11.33 21.31 16.88
N LYS A 568 -10.70 21.46 18.05
CA LYS A 568 -9.64 20.54 18.51
C LYS A 568 -10.20 19.14 18.76
N VAL A 569 -11.38 19.08 19.42
CA VAL A 569 -12.09 17.81 19.66
C VAL A 569 -12.56 17.20 18.34
N ALA A 570 -13.15 17.99 17.43
CA ALA A 570 -13.57 17.51 16.12
C ALA A 570 -12.41 16.89 15.31
N ARG A 571 -11.24 17.50 15.36
CA ARG A 571 -10.04 16.93 14.70
C ARG A 571 -9.62 15.58 15.29
N ALA A 572 -9.73 15.40 16.60
CA ALA A 572 -9.46 14.12 17.26
C ALA A 572 -10.48 13.07 16.80
N THR A 573 -11.78 13.40 16.81
CA THR A 573 -12.86 12.52 16.34
C THR A 573 -12.66 12.10 14.88
N LEU A 574 -12.38 13.07 13.98
CA LEU A 574 -12.11 12.77 12.56
C LEU A 574 -10.83 11.95 12.37
N GLY A 575 -9.85 12.08 13.27
CA GLY A 575 -8.66 11.23 13.30
C GLY A 575 -9.01 9.79 13.65
N ASN A 576 -9.76 9.59 14.72
CA ASN A 576 -10.23 8.28 15.18
C ASN A 576 -11.15 7.61 14.13
N GLU A 577 -12.06 8.36 13.50
CA GLU A 577 -12.90 7.91 12.40
C GLU A 577 -12.07 7.35 11.23
N ARG A 578 -11.05 8.08 10.77
CA ARG A 578 -10.20 7.64 9.65
C ARG A 578 -9.44 6.35 9.96
N ILE A 579 -8.95 6.21 11.19
CA ILE A 579 -8.27 4.99 11.63
C ILE A 579 -9.27 3.82 11.64
N SER A 580 -10.47 4.02 12.18
CA SER A 580 -11.51 2.99 12.23
C SER A 580 -11.95 2.54 10.83
N ILE A 581 -12.25 3.49 9.93
CA ILE A 581 -12.64 3.19 8.54
C ILE A 581 -11.48 2.53 7.78
N GLY A 582 -10.25 3.00 7.98
CA GLY A 582 -9.04 2.41 7.40
C GLY A 582 -8.79 0.98 7.90
N GLY A 583 -9.08 0.69 9.18
CA GLY A 583 -8.87 -0.60 9.82
C GLY A 583 -9.91 -1.68 9.51
N GLY A 584 -11.07 -1.36 8.92
CA GLY A 584 -12.04 -2.39 8.57
C GLY A 584 -13.50 -2.05 8.85
N SER A 585 -13.79 -1.12 9.75
CA SER A 585 -15.17 -0.68 10.01
C SER A 585 -15.80 -0.09 8.74
N GLY A 586 -16.94 -0.62 8.32
CA GLY A 586 -17.63 -0.22 7.09
C GLY A 586 -17.07 -0.87 5.82
N SER A 587 -16.41 -2.02 5.91
CA SER A 587 -16.03 -2.82 4.73
C SER A 587 -17.27 -3.33 4.01
N ILE A 588 -17.23 -3.30 2.68
CA ILE A 588 -18.24 -4.00 1.88
C ILE A 588 -17.99 -5.52 1.99
N PRO A 589 -19.03 -6.35 2.06
CA PRO A 589 -18.89 -7.80 2.17
C PRO A 589 -18.45 -8.48 0.86
N PHE A 590 -17.97 -7.73 -0.13
CA PHE A 590 -17.53 -8.22 -1.43
C PHE A 590 -16.02 -8.15 -1.54
N THR A 591 -15.36 -9.29 -1.77
CA THR A 591 -13.90 -9.48 -1.72
C THR A 591 -13.34 -9.96 -3.06
N GLY A 592 -12.01 -9.92 -3.21
CA GLY A 592 -11.30 -10.50 -4.35
C GLY A 592 -11.62 -11.98 -4.58
N THR A 593 -11.84 -12.76 -3.52
CA THR A 593 -12.32 -14.16 -3.62
C THR A 593 -13.72 -14.25 -4.26
N GLY A 594 -14.60 -13.28 -3.98
CA GLY A 594 -15.90 -13.18 -4.65
C GLY A 594 -15.76 -12.92 -6.15
N LEU A 595 -14.82 -12.05 -6.55
CA LEU A 595 -14.53 -11.81 -7.96
C LEU A 595 -13.98 -13.05 -8.68
N VAL A 596 -13.08 -13.81 -8.04
CA VAL A 596 -12.56 -15.06 -8.63
C VAL A 596 -13.70 -16.05 -8.87
N LYS A 597 -14.63 -16.19 -7.92
CA LYS A 597 -15.82 -17.05 -8.10
C LYS A 597 -16.70 -16.59 -9.27
N LEU A 598 -16.94 -15.29 -9.41
CA LEU A 598 -17.68 -14.75 -10.55
C LEU A 598 -16.94 -15.00 -11.87
N LEU A 599 -15.63 -14.78 -11.90
CA LEU A 599 -14.79 -15.03 -13.07
C LEU A 599 -14.88 -16.51 -13.51
N ASP A 600 -14.79 -17.43 -12.54
CA ASP A 600 -14.83 -18.88 -12.80
C ASP A 600 -16.23 -19.37 -13.23
N SER A 601 -17.30 -18.66 -12.86
CA SER A 601 -18.67 -18.97 -13.23
C SER A 601 -19.15 -18.28 -14.53
N ALA A 602 -18.37 -17.32 -15.05
CA ALA A 602 -18.75 -16.56 -16.26
C ALA A 602 -18.75 -17.48 -17.51
N VAL A 603 -19.93 -17.65 -18.10
CA VAL A 603 -20.16 -18.59 -19.22
C VAL A 603 -19.54 -18.08 -20.54
N ASP A 604 -19.49 -16.76 -20.74
CA ASP A 604 -19.07 -16.15 -22.01
C ASP A 604 -17.66 -15.56 -22.02
N GLY A 605 -16.88 -15.78 -20.98
CA GLY A 605 -15.51 -15.31 -20.82
C GLY A 605 -15.38 -13.79 -21.09
N HIS A 606 -14.89 -13.03 -20.12
CA HIS A 606 -14.57 -11.62 -20.32
C HIS A 606 -13.08 -11.49 -20.70
N PRO A 607 -12.74 -11.17 -21.97
CA PRO A 607 -11.33 -11.01 -22.36
C PRO A 607 -10.65 -9.94 -21.50
N GLY A 608 -9.54 -10.32 -20.85
CA GLY A 608 -8.79 -9.42 -19.97
C GLY A 608 -9.26 -9.37 -18.52
N ALA A 609 -10.42 -9.93 -18.17
CA ALA A 609 -10.97 -9.91 -16.81
C ALA A 609 -10.03 -10.56 -15.78
N GLU A 610 -9.30 -11.60 -16.17
CA GLU A 610 -8.33 -12.23 -15.28
C GLU A 610 -7.22 -11.25 -14.84
N ARG A 611 -6.76 -10.36 -15.73
CA ARG A 611 -5.82 -9.30 -15.34
C ARG A 611 -6.45 -8.29 -14.38
N GLU A 612 -7.68 -7.86 -14.65
CA GLU A 612 -8.38 -6.91 -13.78
C GLU A 612 -8.66 -7.51 -12.39
N VAL A 613 -9.03 -8.79 -12.32
CA VAL A 613 -9.15 -9.52 -11.05
C VAL A 613 -7.80 -9.61 -10.35
N GLY A 614 -6.72 -9.88 -11.09
CA GLY A 614 -5.36 -9.88 -10.57
C GLY A 614 -4.94 -8.53 -9.99
N GLU A 615 -5.31 -7.42 -10.62
CA GLU A 615 -5.07 -6.07 -10.08
C GLU A 615 -5.78 -5.85 -8.74
N ILE A 616 -7.03 -6.28 -8.63
CA ILE A 616 -7.81 -6.19 -7.39
C ILE A 616 -7.17 -7.04 -6.29
N LEU A 617 -6.80 -8.29 -6.57
CA LEU A 617 -6.15 -9.17 -5.59
C LEU A 617 -4.79 -8.65 -5.13
N ALA A 618 -3.98 -8.13 -6.06
CA ALA A 618 -2.69 -7.52 -5.75
C ALA A 618 -2.84 -6.28 -4.86
N GLU A 619 -3.83 -5.44 -5.15
CA GLU A 619 -4.10 -4.25 -4.33
C GLU A 619 -4.68 -4.62 -2.96
N GLU A 620 -5.60 -5.58 -2.89
CA GLU A 620 -6.15 -6.09 -1.62
C GLU A 620 -5.04 -6.62 -0.70
N HIS A 621 -4.09 -7.39 -1.25
CA HIS A 621 -2.92 -7.82 -0.50
C HIS A 621 -2.08 -6.64 -0.01
N THR A 622 -1.82 -5.67 -0.88
CA THR A 622 -0.97 -4.52 -0.54
C THR A 622 -1.64 -3.58 0.48
N ILE A 623 -2.97 -3.44 0.45
CA ILE A 623 -3.72 -2.71 1.50
C ILE A 623 -3.49 -3.36 2.88
N ARG A 624 -3.48 -4.70 2.95
CA ARG A 624 -3.14 -5.41 4.19
C ARG A 624 -1.73 -5.07 4.67
N LEU A 625 -0.75 -5.05 3.76
CA LEU A 625 0.63 -4.66 4.08
C LEU A 625 0.74 -3.22 4.61
N LEU A 626 -0.01 -2.28 4.03
CA LEU A 626 -0.04 -0.90 4.52
C LEU A 626 -0.63 -0.80 5.93
N ASN A 627 -1.68 -1.56 6.24
CA ASN A 627 -2.25 -1.64 7.59
C ASN A 627 -1.24 -2.22 8.59
N MET A 628 -0.55 -3.31 8.23
CA MET A 628 0.51 -3.90 9.06
C MET A 628 1.65 -2.91 9.32
N ARG A 629 2.04 -2.11 8.33
CA ARG A 629 3.05 -1.06 8.49
C ARG A 629 2.63 0.00 9.51
N GLN A 630 1.35 0.38 9.51
CA GLN A 630 0.84 1.31 10.53
C GLN A 630 0.92 0.72 11.95
N ALA A 631 0.60 -0.57 12.09
CA ALA A 631 0.73 -1.28 13.35
C ALA A 631 2.20 -1.32 13.83
N VAL A 632 3.14 -1.66 12.94
CA VAL A 632 4.58 -1.67 13.26
C VAL A 632 5.09 -0.28 13.67
N ARG A 633 4.64 0.80 13.01
CA ARG A 633 5.01 2.17 13.42
C ARG A 633 4.50 2.51 14.82
N ALA A 634 3.30 2.06 15.16
CA ALA A 634 2.79 2.22 16.52
C ALA A 634 3.64 1.46 17.55
N ILE A 635 4.18 0.28 17.20
CA ILE A 635 5.10 -0.50 18.05
C ILE A 635 6.33 0.31 18.45
N ILE A 636 6.93 1.04 17.52
CA ILE A 636 8.13 1.85 17.79
C ILE A 636 7.83 3.24 18.36
N GLY A 637 6.59 3.48 18.81
CA GLY A 637 6.18 4.75 19.41
C GLY A 637 6.06 5.92 18.44
N ALA A 638 6.18 5.68 17.14
CA ALA A 638 5.86 6.68 16.13
C ALA A 638 4.34 6.83 16.06
N GLY A 639 3.82 8.03 16.32
CA GLY A 639 2.38 8.29 16.20
C GLY A 639 1.83 7.95 14.82
N PRO A 640 0.48 7.89 14.66
CA PRO A 640 -0.12 7.62 13.36
C PRO A 640 0.39 8.65 12.35
N GLY A 641 1.19 8.18 11.42
CA GLY A 641 1.72 9.01 10.36
C GLY A 641 0.63 9.49 9.41
N PRO A 642 0.95 10.38 8.48
CA PRO A 642 0.02 10.82 7.45
C PRO A 642 -0.44 9.67 6.53
N GLU A 643 0.18 8.50 6.62
CA GLU A 643 -0.14 7.29 5.86
C GLU A 643 -1.58 6.79 6.05
N ALA A 644 -2.21 7.09 7.18
CA ALA A 644 -3.64 6.79 7.38
C ALA A 644 -4.54 7.42 6.30
N ASN A 645 -4.15 8.58 5.76
CA ASN A 645 -4.87 9.21 4.64
C ASN A 645 -4.67 8.43 3.33
N VAL A 646 -3.48 7.86 3.11
CA VAL A 646 -3.19 6.99 1.95
C VAL A 646 -4.05 5.72 2.01
N THR A 647 -4.02 5.02 3.15
CA THR A 647 -4.78 3.77 3.32
C THR A 647 -6.28 3.99 3.17
N LYS A 648 -6.85 5.06 3.79
CA LYS A 648 -8.27 5.40 3.65
C LYS A 648 -8.65 5.64 2.19
N LEU A 649 -7.84 6.41 1.46
CA LEU A 649 -8.11 6.72 0.06
C LEU A 649 -8.04 5.46 -0.82
N VAL A 650 -6.96 4.70 -0.71
CA VAL A 650 -6.77 3.46 -1.48
C VAL A 650 -7.92 2.48 -1.22
N LYS A 651 -8.28 2.26 0.06
CA LYS A 651 -9.36 1.33 0.42
C LYS A 651 -10.72 1.77 -0.11
N ALA A 652 -11.05 3.06 -0.02
CA ALA A 652 -12.32 3.58 -0.53
C ALA A 652 -12.45 3.43 -2.06
N GLU A 653 -11.37 3.72 -2.80
CA GLU A 653 -11.33 3.58 -4.25
C GLU A 653 -11.25 2.11 -4.68
N HIS A 654 -10.53 1.27 -3.93
CA HIS A 654 -10.53 -0.18 -4.09
C HIS A 654 -11.95 -0.76 -3.98
N SER A 655 -12.71 -0.34 -2.96
CA SER A 655 -14.09 -0.78 -2.75
C SER A 655 -15.00 -0.45 -3.94
N GLN A 656 -14.77 0.66 -4.61
CA GLN A 656 -15.50 0.97 -5.85
C GLN A 656 -15.02 0.13 -7.04
N ARG A 657 -13.72 -0.07 -7.18
CA ARG A 657 -13.15 -0.86 -8.29
C ARG A 657 -13.58 -2.32 -8.22
N ILE A 658 -13.51 -2.93 -7.04
CA ILE A 658 -13.91 -4.33 -6.85
C ILE A 658 -15.40 -4.54 -7.17
N THR A 659 -16.28 -3.62 -6.73
CA THR A 659 -17.71 -3.73 -7.02
C THR A 659 -18.06 -3.38 -8.46
N ASN A 660 -17.36 -2.43 -9.09
CA ASN A 660 -17.50 -2.15 -10.52
C ASN A 660 -17.17 -3.39 -11.36
N LEU A 661 -16.06 -4.05 -11.06
CA LEU A 661 -15.66 -5.27 -11.75
C LEU A 661 -16.65 -6.42 -11.48
N GLY A 662 -17.15 -6.52 -10.25
CA GLY A 662 -18.22 -7.47 -9.90
C GLY A 662 -19.46 -7.29 -10.78
N MET A 663 -19.92 -6.05 -10.97
CA MET A 663 -21.05 -5.74 -11.88
C MET A 663 -20.74 -6.14 -13.32
N THR A 664 -19.51 -5.91 -13.79
CA THR A 664 -19.08 -6.28 -15.14
C THR A 664 -19.09 -7.80 -15.33
N LEU A 665 -18.54 -8.55 -14.37
CA LEU A 665 -18.48 -10.01 -14.43
C LEU A 665 -19.85 -10.68 -14.29
N ALA A 666 -20.71 -10.15 -13.41
CA ALA A 666 -22.08 -10.64 -13.23
C ALA A 666 -23.00 -10.28 -14.42
N GLY A 667 -22.65 -9.25 -15.21
CA GLY A 667 -23.34 -8.88 -16.44
C GLY A 667 -24.84 -8.67 -16.25
N THR A 668 -25.65 -9.33 -17.08
CA THR A 668 -27.12 -9.21 -17.02
C THR A 668 -27.72 -9.73 -15.73
N ALA A 669 -27.09 -10.69 -15.05
CA ALA A 669 -27.57 -11.20 -13.77
C ALA A 669 -27.60 -10.10 -12.69
N ALA A 670 -26.60 -9.21 -12.68
CA ALA A 670 -26.57 -8.08 -11.75
C ALA A 670 -27.75 -7.12 -11.95
N VAL A 671 -28.08 -6.78 -13.21
CA VAL A 671 -29.13 -5.78 -13.50
C VAL A 671 -30.56 -6.39 -13.47
N THR A 672 -30.67 -7.70 -13.45
CA THR A 672 -31.99 -8.40 -13.34
C THR A 672 -32.29 -8.82 -11.89
N GLY A 673 -31.47 -8.46 -10.92
CA GLY A 673 -31.66 -8.77 -9.50
C GLY A 673 -31.32 -10.21 -9.09
N LEU A 674 -30.63 -10.96 -9.96
CA LEU A 674 -30.19 -12.33 -9.66
C LEU A 674 -28.91 -12.39 -8.82
N GLU A 675 -28.16 -11.27 -8.75
CA GLU A 675 -26.92 -11.13 -8.00
C GLU A 675 -26.98 -9.95 -6.99
N PRO A 676 -27.83 -10.07 -5.94
CA PRO A 676 -27.96 -8.99 -4.96
C PRO A 676 -26.67 -8.74 -4.17
N ASP A 677 -25.87 -9.78 -3.96
CA ASP A 677 -24.57 -9.70 -3.26
C ASP A 677 -23.53 -8.87 -4.01
N VAL A 678 -23.74 -8.59 -5.29
CA VAL A 678 -22.92 -7.70 -6.11
C VAL A 678 -23.54 -6.31 -6.21
N THR A 679 -24.86 -6.25 -6.42
CA THR A 679 -25.58 -5.01 -6.70
C THR A 679 -25.65 -4.08 -5.49
N TYR A 680 -25.95 -4.62 -4.33
CA TYR A 680 -26.01 -3.82 -3.09
C TYR A 680 -24.64 -3.23 -2.72
N PRO A 681 -23.54 -3.99 -2.64
CA PRO A 681 -22.21 -3.43 -2.40
C PRO A 681 -21.79 -2.41 -3.47
N TYR A 682 -22.18 -2.60 -4.72
CA TYR A 682 -21.92 -1.63 -5.79
C TYR A 682 -22.53 -0.27 -5.49
N LEU A 683 -23.81 -0.22 -5.15
CA LEU A 683 -24.50 1.03 -4.80
C LEU A 683 -23.91 1.63 -3.50
N PHE A 684 -23.74 0.82 -2.47
CA PHE A 684 -23.23 1.29 -1.18
C PHE A 684 -21.81 1.85 -1.28
N SER A 685 -20.92 1.24 -2.09
CA SER A 685 -19.53 1.69 -2.22
C SER A 685 -19.38 3.14 -2.68
N ARG A 686 -20.44 3.73 -3.30
CA ARG A 686 -20.42 5.15 -3.74
C ARG A 686 -20.21 6.10 -2.57
N CYS A 687 -20.75 5.79 -1.38
CA CYS A 687 -20.56 6.64 -0.20
C CYS A 687 -19.13 6.62 0.35
N LEU A 688 -18.36 5.54 0.15
CA LEU A 688 -17.03 5.35 0.75
C LEU A 688 -15.97 6.36 0.25
N THR A 689 -16.10 6.84 -0.99
CA THR A 689 -15.23 7.89 -1.54
C THR A 689 -15.69 9.30 -1.17
N ILE A 690 -16.81 9.43 -0.46
CA ILE A 690 -17.40 10.69 0.00
C ILE A 690 -17.23 10.85 1.51
N ALA A 691 -17.62 9.83 2.28
CA ALA A 691 -17.61 9.83 3.74
C ALA A 691 -16.18 9.88 4.32
N GLY A 692 -16.03 10.46 5.49
CA GLY A 692 -14.72 10.59 6.17
C GLY A 692 -13.72 11.49 5.43
N GLY A 693 -14.21 12.37 4.57
CA GLY A 693 -13.47 13.21 3.62
C GLY A 693 -13.39 12.58 2.23
N THR A 694 -13.79 13.38 1.22
CA THR A 694 -13.81 12.89 -0.17
C THR A 694 -12.42 12.51 -0.67
N SER A 695 -12.36 11.68 -1.71
CA SER A 695 -11.11 11.29 -2.37
C SER A 695 -10.25 12.51 -2.76
N GLU A 696 -10.89 13.61 -3.21
CA GLU A 696 -10.23 14.86 -3.57
C GLU A 696 -9.62 15.56 -2.35
N ILE A 697 -10.33 15.60 -1.23
CA ILE A 697 -9.84 16.15 0.04
C ILE A 697 -8.69 15.32 0.60
N MET A 698 -8.76 13.98 0.48
CA MET A 698 -7.64 13.11 0.87
C MET A 698 -6.41 13.37 0.03
N ARG A 699 -6.53 13.50 -1.31
CA ARG A 699 -5.41 13.85 -2.19
C ARG A 699 -4.81 15.21 -1.85
N ASN A 700 -5.63 16.23 -1.58
CA ASN A 700 -5.14 17.52 -1.12
C ASN A 700 -4.38 17.41 0.20
N THR A 701 -4.91 16.63 1.16
CA THR A 701 -4.26 16.41 2.45
C THR A 701 -2.92 15.70 2.32
N ILE A 702 -2.84 14.65 1.48
CA ILE A 702 -1.59 13.95 1.16
C ILE A 702 -0.57 14.92 0.58
N SER A 703 -0.96 15.70 -0.43
CA SER A 703 -0.08 16.63 -1.12
C SER A 703 0.42 17.76 -0.21
N GLU A 704 -0.45 18.32 0.63
CA GLU A 704 -0.08 19.43 1.51
C GLU A 704 0.69 19.00 2.76
N ARG A 705 0.33 17.85 3.35
CA ARG A 705 0.89 17.42 4.65
C ARG A 705 2.02 16.42 4.54
N ILE A 706 2.03 15.59 3.50
CA ILE A 706 3.10 14.62 3.28
C ILE A 706 4.15 15.19 2.32
N LEU A 707 3.69 15.68 1.15
CA LEU A 707 4.59 16.20 0.11
C LEU A 707 5.00 17.65 0.33
N GLY A 708 4.35 18.36 1.28
CA GLY A 708 4.70 19.74 1.63
C GLY A 708 4.41 20.75 0.53
N LEU A 709 3.37 20.51 -0.27
CA LEU A 709 2.92 21.46 -1.29
C LEU A 709 2.21 22.66 -0.67
N PRO A 710 2.34 23.85 -1.27
CA PRO A 710 1.69 25.04 -0.78
C PRO A 710 0.17 24.96 -0.95
N ARG A 711 -0.58 25.54 0.00
CA ARG A 711 -2.02 25.72 -0.15
C ARG A 711 -2.32 26.72 -1.26
N ASP A 712 -3.50 26.56 -1.87
CA ASP A 712 -3.97 27.55 -2.82
C ASP A 712 -4.27 28.88 -2.11
N PRO A 713 -3.58 29.99 -2.45
CA PRO A 713 -3.80 31.26 -1.80
C PRO A 713 -5.18 31.87 -2.07
N LEU A 714 -5.90 31.39 -3.08
CA LEU A 714 -7.26 31.83 -3.42
C LEU A 714 -8.34 31.13 -2.59
N VAL A 715 -8.00 30.02 -1.92
CA VAL A 715 -8.90 29.31 -1.01
C VAL A 715 -8.63 29.78 0.41
N ARG A 716 -9.45 30.71 0.90
CA ARG A 716 -9.38 31.28 2.26
C ARG A 716 -10.19 30.48 3.27
#